data_4bdf37d1b04f4fa734f8d1b2d149fbb6
#
_entry.id   4bdf37d1b04f4fa734f8d1b2d149fbb6
#
_cell.length_a   1.000
_cell.length_b   1.000
_cell.length_c   1.000
_cell.angle_alpha   90.00
_cell.angle_beta   90.00
_cell.angle_gamma   90.00
#
_symmetry.space_group_name_H-M   'P 1'
#
loop_
_entity.id
_entity.type
_entity.pdbx_description
1 polymer ?
#
loop_
_entity_poly.entity_id
_entity_poly.type
_entity_poly.pdbx_seq_one_letter_code
_entity_poly.pdbx_strand_id
1 'polypeptide(L)'
;MKCRQPGCSGTIVDGYCDICGMPPSASVNQAKSPAESPSSAVRPAAPAAGAGSVASRKQAASRSGKPGEVVTPSPRGPGQARAQRPVVAPAEGAPHATLGKLGGRCPQPGCPGTVIDGYCNYCGNPPDAKPAAPTPQLLGTTLSTTATAAELGTVLMGSALVGPDSGRRPVRSDAHRPRTRIGAGITTVPPAPPVDPAKAMMTDPVVPEARRDCPNCGEPIGRGADGKPGEIEGKCAKCGTPFNFHPAIAPGELVSRQYEVQGALAYGGMGWIYLARDRNVSDRWVVLKGLLNAGDEDASAAAKSEKEFLAAVEHPLIVEIYNFVQHDDARYIVMEYVPGRSITQLLKQRKEANGGNHDPLPVDWALAYTIEILPAFTYLHDDGLLYCDFKPDNLMQVGDLVKLIDLGAVRRISDGTSPIFGTVGYQAPEVAELGPSVASDIYTLGRALMVMSSEFRGYQTEFVDSLPPLSKMPLFAEHDSFYRLVQRACAPVREDRFQTAEDLRVQAMGVMREVVARSSSTGATASHQSTLFSPPMAAGEGLDWTQLPRLLPDPTDPMSGWLGSLTLDDPRQRMTALQRAPERSAAVMLAQIELALGVGDRRTAAQVIRELLKVDPWDWRAIWMQGLAAVQARSWHEAQAPFNTVYGQVPGELGPKFALAVACERGEQPALAEELFAICASTDANYVTSSAFAMARIRLARGDEDGTLAALSLVPATSRGYSDARKAHAKLLLQRDGGSMSDLASAWESIHEASLDPISAANLEVEVLEHALQLVKQNKASSNFLFAGEPATERNLRPKLEKVYRDLAMWSRDDEERRRLITQADQTRRWSLL
;
A
#
# COMPACT_ATOMS: atom_id res chain seq x y z
N MET A 1 -9.82 -24.62 -27.56
CA MET A 1 -10.50 -25.74 -26.86
C MET A 1 -11.65 -25.13 -26.07
N LYS A 2 -12.86 -25.72 -26.05
CA LYS A 2 -13.97 -25.11 -25.28
C LYS A 2 -13.76 -25.26 -23.76
N CYS A 3 -14.20 -24.26 -23.03
CA CYS A 3 -14.26 -24.34 -21.58
C CYS A 3 -15.24 -25.44 -21.14
N ARG A 4 -14.86 -26.23 -20.15
CA ARG A 4 -15.66 -27.32 -19.62
C ARG A 4 -16.38 -26.97 -18.32
N GLN A 5 -16.29 -25.71 -17.91
CA GLN A 5 -16.98 -25.22 -16.71
C GLN A 5 -18.50 -25.21 -16.97
N PRO A 6 -19.32 -25.68 -16.05
CA PRO A 6 -20.76 -25.62 -16.15
C PRO A 6 -21.25 -24.19 -16.42
N GLY A 7 -22.02 -23.98 -17.47
CA GLY A 7 -22.56 -22.66 -17.83
C GLY A 7 -21.59 -21.70 -18.55
N CYS A 8 -20.35 -22.11 -18.84
CA CYS A 8 -19.40 -21.27 -19.54
C CYS A 8 -19.29 -21.67 -21.02
N SER A 9 -19.54 -20.72 -21.94
CA SER A 9 -19.43 -20.91 -23.41
C SER A 9 -18.06 -20.50 -23.95
N GLY A 10 -17.09 -20.18 -23.10
CA GLY A 10 -15.77 -19.68 -23.48
C GLY A 10 -14.86 -20.72 -24.17
N THR A 11 -13.85 -20.20 -24.86
CA THR A 11 -12.82 -21.00 -25.54
C THR A 11 -11.53 -20.90 -24.75
N ILE A 12 -10.83 -22.02 -24.61
CA ILE A 12 -9.50 -22.07 -24.03
C ILE A 12 -8.50 -21.54 -25.06
N VAL A 13 -7.98 -20.32 -24.80
CA VAL A 13 -6.90 -19.67 -25.53
C VAL A 13 -5.75 -19.53 -24.57
N ASP A 14 -4.56 -19.99 -24.95
CA ASP A 14 -3.35 -20.00 -24.13
C ASP A 14 -3.51 -20.65 -22.74
N GLY A 15 -4.35 -21.69 -22.65
CA GLY A 15 -4.54 -22.48 -21.44
C GLY A 15 -5.69 -22.02 -20.53
N TYR A 16 -6.40 -20.93 -20.87
CA TYR A 16 -7.52 -20.40 -20.08
C TYR A 16 -8.74 -20.05 -20.94
N CYS A 17 -9.93 -20.06 -20.33
CA CYS A 17 -11.15 -19.68 -21.01
C CYS A 17 -11.25 -18.17 -21.19
N ASP A 18 -11.50 -17.71 -22.39
CA ASP A 18 -11.66 -16.31 -22.78
C ASP A 18 -12.89 -15.61 -22.19
N ILE A 19 -13.83 -16.38 -21.61
CA ILE A 19 -15.04 -15.84 -20.98
C ILE A 19 -14.99 -15.94 -19.45
N CYS A 20 -14.70 -17.13 -18.89
CA CYS A 20 -14.71 -17.32 -17.44
C CYS A 20 -13.31 -17.30 -16.83
N GLY A 21 -12.27 -17.25 -17.62
CA GLY A 21 -10.89 -17.18 -17.17
C GLY A 21 -10.34 -18.45 -16.53
N MET A 22 -11.11 -19.53 -16.48
CA MET A 22 -10.70 -20.76 -15.81
C MET A 22 -9.88 -21.66 -16.74
N PRO A 23 -8.90 -22.41 -16.18
CA PRO A 23 -8.18 -23.43 -16.95
C PRO A 23 -9.11 -24.58 -17.32
N PRO A 24 -8.78 -25.38 -18.36
CA PRO A 24 -9.55 -26.58 -18.69
C PRO A 24 -9.53 -27.52 -17.49
N SER A 25 -10.71 -27.81 -16.90
CA SER A 25 -10.81 -28.69 -15.75
C SER A 25 -10.18 -30.05 -16.07
N ALA A 26 -9.23 -30.46 -15.22
CA ALA A 26 -8.70 -31.80 -15.23
C ALA A 26 -9.87 -32.77 -15.05
N SER A 27 -9.98 -33.75 -15.92
CA SER A 27 -11.03 -34.77 -15.92
C SER A 27 -11.04 -35.50 -14.58
N VAL A 28 -12.04 -35.23 -13.77
CA VAL A 28 -12.38 -36.10 -12.63
C VAL A 28 -12.99 -37.34 -13.21
N ASN A 29 -12.27 -38.46 -13.14
CA ASN A 29 -12.77 -39.78 -13.47
C ASN A 29 -13.95 -40.09 -12.56
N GLN A 30 -15.14 -40.15 -13.16
CA GLN A 30 -16.34 -40.69 -12.51
C GLN A 30 -16.15 -42.18 -12.29
N ALA A 31 -15.93 -42.58 -11.07
CA ALA A 31 -16.09 -43.96 -10.64
C ALA A 31 -17.59 -44.30 -10.64
N LYS A 32 -17.97 -45.29 -11.41
CA LYS A 32 -19.29 -45.90 -11.44
C LYS A 32 -19.64 -46.46 -10.08
N SER A 33 -20.77 -46.05 -9.52
CA SER A 33 -21.48 -46.78 -8.45
C SER A 33 -22.55 -47.68 -9.06
N PRO A 34 -22.80 -48.89 -8.52
CA PRO A 34 -23.81 -49.83 -9.04
C PRO A 34 -25.21 -49.48 -8.52
N ALA A 35 -26.16 -49.82 -9.37
CA ALA A 35 -27.58 -49.67 -9.13
C ALA A 35 -28.13 -50.67 -8.12
N GLU A 36 -29.05 -50.24 -7.26
CA GLU A 36 -30.15 -51.11 -6.74
C GLU A 36 -31.41 -50.27 -6.49
N SER A 37 -32.50 -50.71 -7.07
CA SER A 37 -33.87 -50.24 -6.91
C SER A 37 -34.64 -51.30 -6.12
N PRO A 38 -36.00 -51.24 -5.90
CA PRO A 38 -36.81 -50.19 -5.23
C PRO A 38 -37.75 -50.83 -4.15
N SER A 39 -38.39 -50.04 -3.31
CA SER A 39 -39.74 -50.42 -2.79
C SER A 39 -40.33 -49.34 -1.87
N SER A 40 -41.38 -48.82 -2.30
CA SER A 40 -42.81 -48.77 -1.93
C SER A 40 -43.18 -47.78 -0.82
N ALA A 41 -43.89 -46.79 -1.26
CA ALA A 41 -45.24 -46.32 -0.89
C ALA A 41 -45.68 -46.34 0.60
N VAL A 42 -46.10 -45.18 1.10
CA VAL A 42 -47.49 -44.89 1.51
C VAL A 42 -47.62 -43.44 1.99
N ARG A 43 -48.51 -42.67 1.40
CA ARG A 43 -49.25 -41.48 1.89
C ARG A 43 -50.51 -41.96 2.58
N PRO A 44 -51.41 -41.17 3.22
CA PRO A 44 -51.43 -39.70 3.51
C PRO A 44 -52.00 -39.34 4.90
N ALA A 45 -52.08 -38.05 5.26
CA ALA A 45 -53.28 -37.33 5.69
C ALA A 45 -52.93 -36.10 6.54
N ALA A 46 -53.36 -34.94 6.02
CA ALA A 46 -53.75 -33.79 6.85
C ALA A 46 -55.23 -33.98 7.31
N PRO A 47 -55.83 -33.21 8.19
CA PRO A 47 -55.97 -31.77 8.09
C PRO A 47 -56.20 -30.96 9.39
N ALA A 48 -56.18 -29.63 9.21
CA ALA A 48 -57.07 -28.57 9.67
C ALA A 48 -56.99 -27.98 11.08
N ALA A 49 -56.67 -26.71 11.09
CA ALA A 49 -57.49 -25.52 11.40
C ALA A 49 -57.73 -25.13 12.87
N GLY A 50 -57.57 -23.83 13.13
CA GLY A 50 -58.15 -23.06 14.24
C GLY A 50 -57.26 -21.93 14.72
N ALA A 51 -57.31 -20.78 14.16
CA ALA A 51 -57.92 -19.50 14.44
C ALA A 51 -57.88 -18.99 15.90
N GLY A 52 -57.49 -17.76 16.07
CA GLY A 52 -57.83 -16.86 17.22
C GLY A 52 -56.58 -16.15 17.80
N SER A 53 -56.25 -15.02 17.40
CA SER A 53 -56.50 -13.60 17.69
C SER A 53 -56.26 -13.14 19.13
N VAL A 54 -55.61 -11.99 19.21
CA VAL A 54 -55.79 -10.84 20.12
C VAL A 54 -54.86 -10.67 21.33
N ALA A 55 -53.99 -9.72 21.20
CA ALA A 55 -53.78 -8.52 22.04
C ALA A 55 -53.16 -8.59 23.46
N SER A 56 -52.12 -7.85 23.53
CA SER A 56 -51.83 -6.72 24.45
C SER A 56 -51.41 -6.93 25.90
N ARG A 57 -50.37 -6.23 26.21
CA ARG A 57 -50.11 -5.39 27.38
C ARG A 57 -49.34 -5.93 28.59
N LYS A 58 -48.18 -5.34 28.69
CA LYS A 58 -47.61 -4.50 29.80
C LYS A 58 -47.31 -5.10 31.17
N GLN A 59 -46.04 -4.76 31.52
CA GLN A 59 -45.55 -4.27 32.84
C GLN A 59 -45.23 -5.31 33.96
N ALA A 60 -43.98 -5.33 34.25
CA ALA A 60 -43.23 -4.69 35.38
C ALA A 60 -42.99 -5.57 36.63
N ALA A 61 -41.76 -5.51 37.00
CA ALA A 61 -41.19 -5.38 38.34
C ALA A 61 -40.97 -6.61 39.23
N SER A 62 -39.71 -6.80 39.50
CA SER A 62 -39.04 -6.82 40.80
C SER A 62 -39.00 -8.10 41.64
N ARG A 63 -37.79 -8.31 42.06
CA ARG A 63 -37.26 -8.73 43.38
C ARG A 63 -36.90 -10.17 43.63
N SER A 64 -35.58 -10.32 43.77
CA SER A 64 -34.88 -10.82 44.99
C SER A 64 -34.93 -12.31 45.37
N GLY A 65 -33.75 -12.85 45.56
CA GLY A 65 -33.53 -14.03 46.38
C GLY A 65 -32.26 -14.82 46.05
N LYS A 66 -31.19 -14.54 46.79
CA LYS A 66 -30.02 -15.41 47.00
C LYS A 66 -30.35 -16.35 48.20
N PRO A 67 -29.54 -17.33 48.62
CA PRO A 67 -28.36 -18.05 48.11
C PRO A 67 -28.39 -19.58 48.47
N GLY A 68 -27.30 -20.29 48.15
CA GLY A 68 -26.96 -21.63 48.73
C GLY A 68 -26.20 -22.45 47.70
N GLU A 69 -25.02 -22.59 47.82
CA GLU A 69 -23.99 -23.37 48.53
C GLU A 69 -23.59 -24.64 47.79
N VAL A 70 -22.29 -24.60 47.33
CA VAL A 70 -21.23 -25.60 47.47
C VAL A 70 -21.52 -27.09 47.22
N VAL A 71 -20.78 -27.67 46.24
CA VAL A 71 -19.91 -28.85 46.46
C VAL A 71 -19.05 -29.11 45.22
N THR A 72 -17.72 -29.04 45.35
CA THR A 72 -16.69 -29.71 44.51
C THR A 72 -16.63 -31.19 44.89
N PRO A 73 -16.13 -32.14 44.08
CA PRO A 73 -14.71 -32.33 43.88
C PRO A 73 -14.26 -32.83 42.48
N SER A 74 -13.03 -32.53 42.14
CA SER A 74 -12.18 -33.22 41.16
C SER A 74 -11.74 -34.60 41.68
N PRO A 75 -10.99 -35.49 40.94
CA PRO A 75 -10.26 -35.35 39.68
C PRO A 75 -10.28 -36.59 38.76
N ARG A 76 -9.75 -36.52 37.55
CA ARG A 76 -8.78 -37.41 36.86
C ARG A 76 -8.96 -37.41 35.34
N GLY A 77 -7.90 -37.02 34.64
CA GLY A 77 -7.71 -37.33 33.24
C GLY A 77 -7.14 -38.78 33.07
N PRO A 78 -6.58 -39.15 31.90
CA PRO A 78 -6.35 -38.48 30.66
C PRO A 78 -6.86 -39.28 29.43
N GLY A 79 -6.86 -38.69 28.22
CA GLY A 79 -7.13 -39.47 27.02
C GLY A 79 -7.04 -38.63 25.74
N GLN A 80 -5.93 -38.73 25.08
CA GLN A 80 -5.62 -38.17 23.77
C GLN A 80 -6.58 -38.70 22.69
N ALA A 81 -7.04 -37.81 21.78
CA ALA A 81 -7.35 -38.19 20.41
C ALA A 81 -7.08 -37.01 19.48
N ARG A 82 -5.94 -37.06 18.82
CA ARG A 82 -5.52 -36.18 17.74
C ARG A 82 -6.21 -36.69 16.48
N ALA A 83 -7.08 -35.85 15.87
CA ALA A 83 -7.67 -36.14 14.57
C ALA A 83 -6.59 -35.98 13.49
N GLN A 84 -6.32 -37.07 12.80
CA GLN A 84 -5.43 -37.12 11.64
C GLN A 84 -6.19 -36.59 10.41
N ARG A 85 -5.60 -35.67 9.67
CA ARG A 85 -6.00 -35.30 8.31
C ARG A 85 -5.64 -36.44 7.35
N PRO A 86 -6.46 -36.70 6.32
CA PRO A 86 -6.14 -37.72 5.33
C PRO A 86 -5.02 -37.23 4.40
N VAL A 87 -4.04 -38.07 4.24
CA VAL A 87 -2.94 -37.94 3.27
C VAL A 87 -3.48 -38.36 1.89
N VAL A 88 -3.40 -37.47 0.91
CA VAL A 88 -3.64 -37.78 -0.51
C VAL A 88 -2.33 -38.33 -1.07
N ALA A 89 -2.39 -39.51 -1.65
CA ALA A 89 -1.27 -40.17 -2.31
C ALA A 89 -0.96 -39.48 -3.66
N PRO A 90 0.31 -39.32 -4.05
CA PRO A 90 0.67 -38.73 -5.32
C PRO A 90 0.58 -39.75 -6.47
N ALA A 91 0.17 -39.22 -7.64
CA ALA A 91 0.12 -39.98 -8.91
C ALA A 91 1.52 -40.37 -9.39
N GLU A 92 1.66 -41.59 -9.82
CA GLU A 92 2.88 -42.15 -10.42
C GLU A 92 3.19 -41.51 -11.78
N GLY A 93 4.47 -41.10 -11.95
CA GLY A 93 4.99 -40.81 -13.28
C GLY A 93 5.98 -39.65 -13.43
N ALA A 94 6.90 -39.43 -12.47
CA ALA A 94 8.08 -38.62 -12.73
C ALA A 94 9.32 -39.28 -12.11
N PRO A 95 10.53 -39.11 -12.69
CA PRO A 95 11.73 -39.81 -12.25
C PRO A 95 12.08 -39.44 -10.82
N HIS A 96 12.35 -40.46 -10.03
CA HIS A 96 12.70 -40.36 -8.60
C HIS A 96 13.88 -39.42 -8.36
N ALA A 97 13.63 -38.21 -7.86
CA ALA A 97 14.61 -37.43 -7.14
C ALA A 97 14.74 -38.05 -5.72
N THR A 98 15.95 -38.33 -5.33
CA THR A 98 16.29 -38.90 -4.00
C THR A 98 15.81 -37.94 -2.93
N LEU A 99 14.77 -38.27 -2.22
CA LEU A 99 14.27 -37.56 -1.03
C LEU A 99 15.40 -37.44 0.01
N GLY A 100 15.87 -36.20 0.18
CA GLY A 100 16.76 -35.87 1.30
C GLY A 100 16.09 -36.24 2.63
N LYS A 101 16.86 -36.81 3.56
CA LYS A 101 16.36 -37.26 4.86
C LYS A 101 15.63 -36.14 5.57
N LEU A 102 14.38 -36.38 5.99
CA LEU A 102 13.61 -35.47 6.86
C LEU A 102 14.47 -35.11 8.09
N GLY A 103 14.64 -33.79 8.33
CA GLY A 103 15.38 -33.28 9.49
C GLY A 103 16.87 -33.04 9.27
N GLY A 104 17.39 -33.20 8.04
CA GLY A 104 18.77 -32.88 7.66
C GLY A 104 19.02 -31.38 7.48
N ARG A 105 20.26 -30.91 7.68
CA ARG A 105 20.67 -29.53 7.34
C ARG A 105 20.50 -29.29 5.87
N CYS A 106 20.11 -28.03 5.52
CA CYS A 106 19.99 -27.61 4.14
C CYS A 106 21.34 -27.74 3.42
N PRO A 107 21.40 -28.38 2.25
CA PRO A 107 22.64 -28.56 1.50
C PRO A 107 23.10 -27.30 0.75
N GLN A 108 22.33 -26.21 0.76
CA GLN A 108 22.68 -24.96 0.10
C GLN A 108 23.84 -24.29 0.83
N PRO A 109 24.89 -23.81 0.11
CA PRO A 109 26.06 -23.17 0.72
C PRO A 109 25.66 -21.96 1.55
N GLY A 110 26.06 -21.94 2.83
CA GLY A 110 25.81 -20.82 3.75
C GLY A 110 24.40 -20.81 4.37
N CYS A 111 23.54 -21.76 4.07
CA CYS A 111 22.20 -21.82 4.63
C CYS A 111 22.18 -22.56 5.99
N PRO A 112 21.75 -21.92 7.09
CA PRO A 112 21.65 -22.56 8.41
C PRO A 112 20.38 -23.39 8.61
N GLY A 113 19.49 -23.46 7.62
CA GLY A 113 18.18 -24.07 7.70
C GLY A 113 18.18 -25.60 7.73
N THR A 114 17.04 -26.18 8.07
CA THR A 114 16.77 -27.63 8.10
C THR A 114 15.70 -27.96 7.07
N VAL A 115 15.82 -29.11 6.40
CA VAL A 115 14.82 -29.55 5.42
C VAL A 115 13.64 -30.18 6.14
N ILE A 116 12.45 -29.63 5.97
CA ILE A 116 11.18 -30.10 6.52
C ILE A 116 10.20 -30.22 5.35
N ASP A 117 9.57 -31.38 5.19
CA ASP A 117 8.59 -31.63 4.10
C ASP A 117 9.10 -31.38 2.68
N GLY A 118 10.40 -31.64 2.46
CA GLY A 118 11.02 -31.50 1.15
C GLY A 118 11.55 -30.11 0.81
N TYR A 119 11.43 -29.12 1.72
CA TYR A 119 11.93 -27.76 1.56
C TYR A 119 12.72 -27.30 2.76
N CYS A 120 13.68 -26.41 2.52
CA CYS A 120 14.42 -25.79 3.62
C CYS A 120 13.58 -24.75 4.34
N ASN A 121 13.48 -24.86 5.67
CA ASN A 121 12.75 -23.91 6.51
C ASN A 121 13.39 -22.51 6.60
N TYR A 122 14.57 -22.30 6.02
CA TYR A 122 15.29 -21.03 6.04
C TYR A 122 15.35 -20.36 4.65
N CYS A 123 15.76 -21.08 3.59
CA CYS A 123 15.89 -20.53 2.24
C CYS A 123 14.72 -20.91 1.32
N GLY A 124 13.79 -21.75 1.76
CA GLY A 124 12.64 -22.17 0.97
C GLY A 124 12.94 -23.10 -0.22
N ASN A 125 14.21 -23.41 -0.48
CA ASN A 125 14.60 -24.23 -1.63
C ASN A 125 14.50 -25.72 -1.31
N PRO A 126 14.16 -26.55 -2.33
CA PRO A 126 14.29 -27.99 -2.19
C PRO A 126 15.77 -28.40 -2.09
N PRO A 127 16.08 -29.52 -1.44
CA PRO A 127 17.48 -29.96 -1.24
C PRO A 127 18.27 -30.14 -2.53
N ASP A 128 17.60 -30.42 -3.63
CA ASP A 128 18.22 -30.66 -4.95
C ASP A 128 18.33 -29.39 -5.82
N ALA A 129 17.95 -28.21 -5.31
CA ALA A 129 18.13 -26.96 -6.03
C ALA A 129 19.63 -26.75 -6.31
N LYS A 130 20.01 -26.59 -7.58
CA LYS A 130 21.39 -26.27 -7.93
C LYS A 130 21.80 -24.98 -7.21
N PRO A 131 22.95 -24.96 -6.51
CA PRO A 131 23.45 -23.73 -5.93
C PRO A 131 23.63 -22.72 -7.04
N ALA A 132 23.16 -21.50 -6.84
CA ALA A 132 23.45 -20.39 -7.73
C ALA A 132 24.99 -20.30 -7.83
N ALA A 133 25.53 -20.34 -9.06
CA ALA A 133 26.95 -20.24 -9.29
C ALA A 133 27.48 -18.98 -8.55
N PRO A 134 28.61 -19.08 -7.84
CA PRO A 134 29.23 -17.93 -7.21
C PRO A 134 29.54 -16.92 -8.31
N THR A 135 28.94 -15.77 -8.23
CA THR A 135 29.25 -14.64 -9.11
C THR A 135 30.75 -14.32 -8.92
N PRO A 136 31.54 -14.23 -9.99
CA PRO A 136 32.96 -13.87 -9.85
C PRO A 136 33.03 -12.50 -9.17
N GLN A 137 33.77 -12.40 -8.09
CA GLN A 137 34.16 -11.13 -7.50
C GLN A 137 35.02 -10.40 -8.53
N LEU A 138 34.46 -9.49 -9.28
CA LEU A 138 35.19 -8.49 -10.05
C LEU A 138 35.70 -7.42 -9.07
N LEU A 139 36.96 -7.50 -8.76
CA LEU A 139 37.74 -6.42 -8.19
C LEU A 139 37.68 -5.20 -9.13
N GLY A 140 37.15 -4.11 -8.61
CA GLY A 140 37.42 -2.75 -9.07
C GLY A 140 36.74 -2.32 -10.37
N THR A 141 35.45 -1.98 -10.28
CA THR A 141 34.87 -0.86 -11.03
C THR A 141 33.70 -0.34 -10.22
N THR A 142 33.74 0.93 -9.90
CA THR A 142 32.68 1.70 -9.30
C THR A 142 31.45 1.69 -10.22
N LEU A 143 30.61 0.70 -10.08
CA LEU A 143 29.25 0.76 -10.59
C LEU A 143 28.40 1.14 -9.39
N SER A 144 27.84 2.34 -9.42
CA SER A 144 26.72 2.76 -8.59
C SER A 144 25.53 1.89 -8.92
N THR A 145 25.49 0.68 -8.38
CA THR A 145 24.25 -0.07 -8.25
C THR A 145 23.62 0.43 -6.96
N THR A 146 22.65 1.30 -7.08
CA THR A 146 21.74 1.62 -6.00
C THR A 146 21.01 0.34 -5.62
N ALA A 147 21.52 -0.34 -4.58
CA ALA A 147 20.77 -1.43 -3.97
C ALA A 147 19.48 -0.85 -3.40
N THR A 148 18.33 -1.39 -3.79
CA THR A 148 17.05 -0.99 -3.22
C THR A 148 16.89 -1.64 -1.84
N ALA A 149 16.09 -1.03 -0.97
CA ALA A 149 15.77 -1.61 0.34
C ALA A 149 15.15 -3.02 0.23
N ALA A 150 14.52 -3.34 -0.91
CA ALA A 150 14.00 -4.66 -1.23
C ALA A 150 15.09 -5.73 -1.36
N GLU A 151 16.32 -5.35 -1.71
CA GLU A 151 17.46 -6.27 -1.89
C GLU A 151 18.15 -6.65 -0.57
N LEU A 152 17.82 -6.01 0.55
CA LEU A 152 18.39 -6.30 1.87
C LEU A 152 17.99 -7.64 2.49
N GLY A 153 17.27 -8.46 1.79
CA GLY A 153 16.87 -9.79 2.24
C GLY A 153 15.41 -10.10 1.89
N THR A 154 15.02 -11.33 2.07
CA THR A 154 13.62 -11.76 1.94
C THR A 154 12.78 -10.99 2.93
N VAL A 155 11.98 -10.06 2.45
CA VAL A 155 10.93 -9.44 3.24
C VAL A 155 9.91 -10.52 3.52
N LEU A 156 9.89 -11.00 4.75
CA LEU A 156 8.83 -11.87 5.20
C LEU A 156 7.55 -11.04 5.22
N MET A 157 6.58 -11.44 4.41
CA MET A 157 5.28 -10.81 4.34
C MET A 157 4.35 -11.55 5.29
N GLY A 158 3.73 -10.84 6.18
CA GLY A 158 2.73 -11.36 7.09
C GLY A 158 1.89 -10.22 7.63
N SER A 159 0.70 -10.52 8.09
CA SER A 159 -0.19 -9.53 8.69
C SER A 159 -0.29 -9.77 10.19
N ALA A 160 -0.34 -8.69 10.96
CA ALA A 160 -0.79 -8.79 12.33
C ALA A 160 -2.21 -9.38 12.35
N LEU A 161 -2.45 -10.40 13.17
CA LEU A 161 -3.78 -10.89 13.40
C LEU A 161 -4.58 -9.76 14.06
N VAL A 162 -5.41 -9.11 13.26
CA VAL A 162 -6.48 -8.31 13.80
C VAL A 162 -7.56 -9.32 14.14
N GLY A 163 -7.70 -9.66 15.42
CA GLY A 163 -8.66 -10.65 15.85
C GLY A 163 -10.06 -10.29 15.36
N PRO A 164 -10.90 -11.32 15.05
CA PRO A 164 -12.27 -11.09 14.58
C PRO A 164 -13.14 -10.37 15.61
N ASP A 165 -12.68 -10.25 16.85
CA ASP A 165 -13.37 -9.61 17.97
C ASP A 165 -12.86 -8.23 18.36
N SER A 166 -11.92 -7.62 17.59
CA SER A 166 -11.71 -6.19 17.76
C SER A 166 -12.99 -5.50 17.29
N GLY A 167 -13.89 -5.26 18.24
CA GLY A 167 -15.14 -4.55 18.00
C GLY A 167 -14.88 -3.13 17.50
N ARG A 168 -14.40 -3.02 16.27
CA ARG A 168 -14.42 -1.79 15.51
C ARG A 168 -15.89 -1.42 15.34
N ARG A 169 -16.39 -0.63 16.27
CA ARG A 169 -17.52 0.24 15.91
C ARG A 169 -17.03 0.99 14.69
N PRO A 170 -17.73 0.92 13.54
CA PRO A 170 -17.38 1.72 12.40
C PRO A 170 -17.29 3.15 12.89
N VAL A 171 -16.10 3.74 12.82
CA VAL A 171 -16.00 5.20 12.84
C VAL A 171 -16.82 5.59 11.64
N ARG A 172 -18.00 6.14 11.87
CA ARG A 172 -18.85 6.68 10.82
C ARG A 172 -17.94 7.60 10.02
N SER A 173 -17.54 7.11 8.84
CA SER A 173 -16.81 7.92 7.89
C SER A 173 -17.65 9.18 7.71
N ASP A 174 -17.05 10.34 7.93
CA ASP A 174 -17.69 11.64 7.70
C ASP A 174 -18.14 11.69 6.23
N ALA A 175 -19.33 11.19 5.95
CA ALA A 175 -19.96 11.19 4.64
C ALA A 175 -20.24 12.62 4.12
N HIS A 176 -19.80 13.64 4.87
CA HIS A 176 -19.98 15.05 4.56
C HIS A 176 -18.67 15.83 4.43
N ARG A 177 -17.54 15.15 4.21
CA ARG A 177 -16.33 15.89 3.78
C ARG A 177 -16.59 16.54 2.41
N PRO A 178 -16.21 17.82 2.22
CA PRO A 178 -16.32 18.45 0.93
C PRO A 178 -15.62 17.57 -0.11
N ARG A 179 -16.30 17.33 -1.26
CA ARG A 179 -15.77 16.51 -2.36
C ARG A 179 -14.38 16.99 -2.72
N THR A 180 -13.38 16.24 -2.34
CA THR A 180 -11.99 16.50 -2.70
C THR A 180 -11.79 16.09 -4.16
N ARG A 181 -11.02 16.86 -4.90
CA ARG A 181 -10.57 16.49 -6.26
C ARG A 181 -9.74 15.21 -6.19
N ILE A 182 -9.78 14.40 -7.26
CA ILE A 182 -8.89 13.23 -7.39
C ILE A 182 -7.45 13.65 -7.10
N GLY A 183 -6.77 12.90 -6.21
CA GLY A 183 -5.42 13.21 -5.78
C GLY A 183 -5.31 13.88 -4.42
N ALA A 184 -6.43 14.07 -3.69
CA ALA A 184 -6.48 14.58 -2.31
C ALA A 184 -5.67 15.87 -2.08
N GLY A 185 -5.47 16.69 -3.13
CA GLY A 185 -4.63 17.89 -3.08
C GLY A 185 -3.12 17.64 -3.10
N ILE A 186 -2.69 16.39 -3.21
CA ILE A 186 -1.27 15.99 -3.28
C ILE A 186 -0.81 15.99 -4.73
N THR A 187 -1.60 15.38 -5.63
CA THR A 187 -1.35 15.42 -7.07
C THR A 187 -2.55 15.99 -7.82
N THR A 188 -2.37 16.37 -9.08
CA THR A 188 -3.44 16.89 -9.93
C THR A 188 -3.66 15.97 -11.11
N VAL A 189 -4.80 15.27 -11.09
CA VAL A 189 -5.26 14.45 -12.21
C VAL A 189 -6.11 15.33 -13.12
N PRO A 190 -5.86 15.37 -14.44
CA PRO A 190 -6.71 16.15 -15.36
C PRO A 190 -8.17 15.69 -15.32
N PRO A 191 -9.14 16.63 -15.24
CA PRO A 191 -10.55 16.26 -15.21
C PRO A 191 -10.97 15.63 -16.54
N ALA A 192 -11.86 14.63 -16.47
CA ALA A 192 -12.46 14.06 -17.67
C ALA A 192 -13.59 14.98 -18.16
N PRO A 193 -13.62 15.36 -19.44
CA PRO A 193 -14.75 16.06 -19.97
C PRO A 193 -16.00 15.17 -19.94
N PRO A 194 -17.20 15.74 -19.67
CA PRO A 194 -18.42 14.96 -19.73
C PRO A 194 -18.66 14.43 -21.15
N VAL A 195 -19.01 13.16 -21.23
CA VAL A 195 -19.32 12.51 -22.51
C VAL A 195 -20.79 12.75 -22.83
N ASP A 196 -21.05 13.29 -24.03
CA ASP A 196 -22.41 13.41 -24.55
C ASP A 196 -23.03 12.00 -24.68
N PRO A 197 -24.18 11.74 -24.04
CA PRO A 197 -24.83 10.44 -24.08
C PRO A 197 -25.06 9.93 -25.51
N ALA A 198 -25.41 10.80 -26.44
CA ALA A 198 -25.63 10.45 -27.83
C ALA A 198 -24.34 9.92 -28.52
N LYS A 199 -23.17 10.42 -28.11
CA LYS A 199 -21.87 9.97 -28.62
C LYS A 199 -21.35 8.71 -27.94
N ALA A 200 -21.95 8.32 -26.82
CA ALA A 200 -21.58 7.09 -26.11
C ALA A 200 -22.19 5.85 -26.76
N MET A 201 -23.24 6.00 -27.59
CA MET A 201 -23.90 4.89 -28.28
C MET A 201 -23.04 4.35 -29.42
N MET A 202 -23.08 3.03 -29.57
CA MET A 202 -22.47 2.34 -30.71
C MET A 202 -23.15 2.72 -32.03
N THR A 203 -22.35 3.04 -33.04
CA THR A 203 -22.87 3.43 -34.37
C THR A 203 -23.43 2.22 -35.13
N ASP A 204 -22.77 1.07 -35.04
CA ASP A 204 -23.18 -0.21 -35.64
C ASP A 204 -23.04 -1.30 -34.58
N PRO A 205 -24.07 -1.47 -33.72
CA PRO A 205 -23.97 -2.38 -32.61
C PRO A 205 -24.11 -3.83 -33.04
N VAL A 206 -22.99 -4.55 -33.04
CA VAL A 206 -22.93 -5.98 -33.35
C VAL A 206 -22.02 -6.68 -32.34
N VAL A 207 -22.37 -7.88 -31.92
CA VAL A 207 -21.52 -8.68 -31.05
C VAL A 207 -20.17 -8.93 -31.72
N PRO A 208 -19.04 -8.63 -31.08
CA PRO A 208 -17.71 -8.88 -31.64
C PRO A 208 -17.54 -10.36 -32.07
N GLU A 209 -16.93 -10.62 -33.22
CA GLU A 209 -16.79 -11.96 -33.77
C GLU A 209 -16.17 -12.97 -32.81
N ALA A 210 -15.18 -12.53 -32.02
CA ALA A 210 -14.51 -13.38 -31.02
C ALA A 210 -15.48 -13.89 -29.93
N ARG A 211 -16.63 -13.23 -29.73
CA ARG A 211 -17.64 -13.57 -28.72
C ARG A 211 -18.93 -14.16 -29.32
N ARG A 212 -18.92 -14.53 -30.59
CA ARG A 212 -20.08 -15.12 -31.28
C ARG A 212 -20.07 -16.62 -31.10
N ASP A 213 -20.89 -17.13 -30.20
CA ASP A 213 -21.10 -18.55 -29.94
C ASP A 213 -22.59 -18.87 -29.99
N CYS A 214 -22.91 -20.09 -30.41
CA CYS A 214 -24.29 -20.57 -30.47
C CYS A 214 -24.89 -20.61 -29.05
N PRO A 215 -26.03 -19.94 -28.78
CA PRO A 215 -26.65 -19.89 -27.45
C PRO A 215 -27.06 -21.28 -26.93
N ASN A 216 -27.33 -22.25 -27.83
CA ASN A 216 -27.74 -23.56 -27.41
C ASN A 216 -26.60 -24.56 -27.25
N CYS A 217 -25.66 -24.65 -28.19
CA CYS A 217 -24.59 -25.67 -28.16
C CYS A 217 -23.20 -25.12 -27.96
N GLY A 218 -23.07 -23.78 -27.83
CA GLY A 218 -21.80 -23.09 -27.62
C GLY A 218 -20.79 -23.23 -28.76
N GLU A 219 -21.18 -23.66 -29.97
CA GLU A 219 -20.31 -23.71 -31.13
C GLU A 219 -19.98 -22.31 -31.61
N PRO A 220 -18.70 -21.99 -31.94
CA PRO A 220 -18.35 -20.75 -32.59
C PRO A 220 -19.12 -20.59 -33.91
N ILE A 221 -19.88 -19.50 -34.04
CA ILE A 221 -20.72 -19.23 -35.21
C ILE A 221 -20.57 -17.78 -35.63
N GLY A 222 -20.91 -17.48 -36.91
CA GLY A 222 -20.88 -16.09 -37.39
C GLY A 222 -19.51 -15.44 -37.33
N ARG A 223 -18.43 -16.23 -37.36
CA ARG A 223 -17.03 -15.73 -37.37
C ARG A 223 -16.50 -15.73 -38.77
N GLY A 224 -15.83 -14.65 -39.17
CA GLY A 224 -15.25 -14.53 -40.50
C GLY A 224 -14.11 -15.49 -40.74
N ALA A 225 -13.91 -15.87 -42.02
CA ALA A 225 -12.77 -16.63 -42.50
C ALA A 225 -12.23 -15.95 -43.75
N ASP A 226 -10.95 -16.13 -44.06
CA ASP A 226 -10.30 -15.65 -45.29
C ASP A 226 -10.48 -14.15 -45.56
N GLY A 227 -10.50 -13.34 -44.51
CA GLY A 227 -10.61 -11.88 -44.62
C GLY A 227 -12.01 -11.36 -44.90
N LYS A 228 -13.04 -12.21 -44.88
CA LYS A 228 -14.44 -11.82 -45.00
C LYS A 228 -15.07 -11.74 -43.61
N PRO A 229 -15.91 -10.73 -43.33
CA PRO A 229 -16.62 -10.64 -42.06
C PRO A 229 -17.58 -11.83 -41.92
N GLY A 230 -17.76 -12.28 -40.66
CA GLY A 230 -18.66 -13.37 -40.34
C GLY A 230 -20.13 -12.95 -40.43
N GLU A 231 -21.02 -13.91 -40.64
CA GLU A 231 -22.46 -13.68 -40.68
C GLU A 231 -22.99 -13.20 -39.34
N ILE A 232 -23.84 -12.17 -39.36
CA ILE A 232 -24.43 -11.57 -38.18
C ILE A 232 -25.70 -12.31 -37.77
N GLU A 233 -26.40 -12.84 -38.73
CA GLU A 233 -27.64 -13.63 -38.59
C GLU A 233 -27.55 -14.95 -39.31
N GLY A 234 -28.20 -15.99 -38.81
CA GLY A 234 -28.19 -17.28 -39.46
C GLY A 234 -28.66 -18.39 -38.55
N LYS A 235 -28.28 -19.62 -38.90
CA LYS A 235 -28.54 -20.83 -38.10
C LYS A 235 -27.23 -21.55 -37.79
N CYS A 236 -27.10 -22.02 -36.58
CA CYS A 236 -25.98 -22.82 -36.17
C CYS A 236 -25.86 -24.10 -37.03
N ALA A 237 -24.73 -24.29 -37.69
CA ALA A 237 -24.51 -25.46 -38.54
C ALA A 237 -24.56 -26.78 -37.75
N LYS A 238 -24.32 -26.75 -36.42
CA LYS A 238 -24.25 -27.92 -35.57
C LYS A 238 -25.61 -28.34 -35.00
N CYS A 239 -26.41 -27.41 -34.56
CA CYS A 239 -27.66 -27.72 -33.85
C CYS A 239 -28.91 -27.06 -34.46
N GLY A 240 -28.76 -26.28 -35.54
CA GLY A 240 -29.85 -25.64 -36.24
C GLY A 240 -30.47 -24.43 -35.53
N THR A 241 -30.01 -24.08 -34.35
CA THR A 241 -30.53 -22.94 -33.59
C THR A 241 -30.29 -21.63 -34.36
N PRO A 242 -31.33 -20.77 -34.54
CA PRO A 242 -31.14 -19.46 -35.13
C PRO A 242 -30.30 -18.55 -34.22
N PHE A 243 -29.51 -17.66 -34.81
CA PHE A 243 -28.75 -16.64 -34.09
C PHE A 243 -28.90 -15.29 -34.78
N ASN A 244 -28.84 -14.24 -33.95
CA ASN A 244 -28.76 -12.85 -34.38
C ASN A 244 -27.85 -12.11 -33.38
N PHE A 245 -26.82 -11.43 -33.88
CA PHE A 245 -25.82 -10.73 -33.10
C PHE A 245 -26.05 -9.20 -33.00
N HIS A 246 -27.19 -8.71 -33.50
CA HIS A 246 -27.66 -7.38 -33.23
C HIS A 246 -28.26 -7.24 -31.81
N PRO A 247 -28.39 -6.01 -31.29
CA PRO A 247 -29.13 -5.79 -30.06
C PRO A 247 -30.55 -6.32 -30.11
N ALA A 248 -30.98 -6.96 -29.01
CA ALA A 248 -32.33 -7.52 -28.94
C ALA A 248 -33.44 -6.45 -28.86
N ILE A 249 -33.12 -5.26 -28.33
CA ILE A 249 -34.04 -4.15 -28.18
C ILE A 249 -33.68 -3.06 -29.19
N ALA A 250 -34.65 -2.62 -29.98
CA ALA A 250 -34.46 -1.59 -30.98
C ALA A 250 -34.55 -0.16 -30.38
N PRO A 251 -33.88 0.84 -30.97
CA PRO A 251 -34.08 2.24 -30.60
C PRO A 251 -35.55 2.65 -30.75
N GLY A 252 -36.07 3.36 -29.75
CA GLY A 252 -37.47 3.79 -29.66
C GLY A 252 -38.40 2.79 -28.96
N GLU A 253 -37.94 1.58 -28.66
CA GLU A 253 -38.71 0.57 -27.95
C GLU A 253 -38.82 0.90 -26.45
N LEU A 254 -40.00 0.66 -25.86
CA LEU A 254 -40.34 0.95 -24.47
C LEU A 254 -40.20 -0.32 -23.61
N VAL A 255 -39.12 -0.39 -22.85
CA VAL A 255 -38.92 -1.42 -21.83
C VAL A 255 -39.80 -1.13 -20.62
N SER A 256 -40.56 -2.11 -20.19
CA SER A 256 -41.48 -2.00 -19.02
C SER A 256 -42.46 -0.81 -19.10
N ARG A 257 -42.79 -0.33 -20.31
CA ARG A 257 -43.62 0.87 -20.58
C ARG A 257 -43.12 2.20 -19.99
N GLN A 258 -41.85 2.25 -19.64
CA GLN A 258 -41.24 3.40 -18.95
C GLN A 258 -39.94 3.83 -19.60
N TYR A 259 -39.08 2.90 -19.94
CA TYR A 259 -37.73 3.18 -20.39
C TYR A 259 -37.61 3.08 -21.90
N GLU A 260 -37.51 4.22 -22.58
CA GLU A 260 -37.35 4.25 -24.04
C GLU A 260 -35.89 4.09 -24.40
N VAL A 261 -35.57 2.99 -25.08
CA VAL A 261 -34.21 2.68 -25.52
C VAL A 261 -33.78 3.66 -26.60
N GLN A 262 -32.62 4.28 -26.44
CA GLN A 262 -32.03 5.20 -27.43
C GLN A 262 -30.99 4.49 -28.31
N GLY A 263 -30.31 3.48 -27.79
CA GLY A 263 -29.32 2.68 -28.50
C GLY A 263 -28.46 1.83 -27.56
N ALA A 264 -27.62 1.00 -28.14
CA ALA A 264 -26.68 0.16 -27.41
C ALA A 264 -25.41 0.94 -27.03
N LEU A 265 -24.95 0.80 -25.79
CA LEU A 265 -23.68 1.36 -25.28
C LEU A 265 -22.53 0.37 -25.43
N ALA A 266 -22.76 -0.90 -25.12
CA ALA A 266 -21.75 -1.95 -25.12
C ALA A 266 -22.38 -3.35 -25.14
N TYR A 267 -21.58 -4.35 -25.47
CA TYR A 267 -21.89 -5.75 -25.24
C TYR A 267 -20.93 -6.33 -24.20
N GLY A 268 -21.46 -6.78 -23.09
CA GLY A 268 -20.70 -7.32 -21.94
C GLY A 268 -20.87 -8.82 -21.76
N GLY A 269 -20.32 -9.36 -20.68
CA GLY A 269 -20.43 -10.79 -20.34
C GLY A 269 -21.85 -11.27 -20.03
N MET A 270 -22.73 -10.34 -19.63
CA MET A 270 -24.15 -10.61 -19.32
C MET A 270 -25.09 -10.17 -20.43
N GLY A 271 -24.59 -9.76 -21.60
CA GLY A 271 -25.40 -9.33 -22.75
C GLY A 271 -25.24 -7.84 -23.08
N TRP A 272 -26.26 -7.33 -23.78
CA TRP A 272 -26.30 -5.94 -24.22
C TRP A 272 -26.56 -4.96 -23.09
N ILE A 273 -25.89 -3.80 -23.17
CA ILE A 273 -26.08 -2.65 -22.28
C ILE A 273 -26.64 -1.53 -23.13
N TYR A 274 -27.80 -1.00 -22.76
CA TYR A 274 -28.52 0.02 -23.51
C TYR A 274 -28.54 1.35 -22.78
N LEU A 275 -28.51 2.41 -23.55
CA LEU A 275 -28.85 3.77 -23.08
C LEU A 275 -30.33 4.00 -23.30
N ALA A 276 -31.02 4.47 -22.29
CA ALA A 276 -32.44 4.72 -22.36
C ALA A 276 -32.86 6.04 -21.68
N ARG A 277 -34.08 6.47 -21.98
CA ARG A 277 -34.76 7.59 -21.32
C ARG A 277 -35.82 7.09 -20.38
N ASP A 278 -35.81 7.50 -19.13
CA ASP A 278 -36.88 7.27 -18.18
C ASP A 278 -37.99 8.29 -18.42
N ARG A 279 -39.07 7.87 -19.09
CA ARG A 279 -40.18 8.73 -19.48
C ARG A 279 -41.02 9.20 -18.27
N ASN A 280 -40.97 8.50 -17.16
CA ASN A 280 -41.69 8.84 -15.94
C ASN A 280 -40.94 9.86 -15.06
N VAL A 281 -39.61 10.00 -15.25
CA VAL A 281 -38.77 10.88 -14.44
C VAL A 281 -38.02 11.90 -15.35
N SER A 282 -38.77 12.82 -15.93
CA SER A 282 -38.29 13.96 -16.72
C SER A 282 -37.25 13.59 -17.80
N ASP A 283 -37.48 12.49 -18.50
CA ASP A 283 -36.58 11.96 -19.54
C ASP A 283 -35.13 11.80 -19.10
N ARG A 284 -34.96 11.41 -17.82
CA ARG A 284 -33.63 11.18 -17.27
C ARG A 284 -32.93 10.05 -18.04
N TRP A 285 -31.60 10.27 -18.28
CA TRP A 285 -30.78 9.23 -18.85
C TRP A 285 -30.55 8.08 -17.86
N VAL A 286 -30.77 6.86 -18.32
CA VAL A 286 -30.55 5.63 -17.55
C VAL A 286 -29.85 4.59 -18.41
N VAL A 287 -29.20 3.62 -17.75
CA VAL A 287 -28.61 2.45 -18.38
C VAL A 287 -29.45 1.22 -18.07
N LEU A 288 -29.76 0.44 -19.09
CA LEU A 288 -30.38 -0.89 -18.95
C LEU A 288 -29.30 -1.94 -19.18
N LYS A 289 -29.01 -2.74 -18.16
CA LYS A 289 -28.05 -3.84 -18.25
C LYS A 289 -28.77 -5.17 -18.15
N GLY A 290 -28.62 -6.03 -19.17
CA GLY A 290 -29.20 -7.36 -19.19
C GLY A 290 -28.70 -8.21 -18.03
N LEU A 291 -29.58 -9.00 -17.44
CA LEU A 291 -29.25 -10.08 -16.51
C LEU A 291 -29.29 -11.41 -17.29
N LEU A 292 -28.29 -12.26 -17.08
CA LEU A 292 -28.33 -13.60 -17.67
C LEU A 292 -29.59 -14.34 -17.24
N ASN A 293 -30.35 -14.83 -18.21
CA ASN A 293 -31.48 -15.71 -17.98
C ASN A 293 -30.93 -17.09 -17.55
N ALA A 294 -30.96 -17.39 -16.27
CA ALA A 294 -30.95 -18.78 -15.84
C ALA A 294 -32.31 -19.37 -16.22
N GLY A 295 -32.34 -20.32 -17.12
CA GLY A 295 -33.53 -20.94 -17.65
C GLY A 295 -34.33 -21.81 -16.67
N ASP A 296 -34.19 -21.56 -15.36
CA ASP A 296 -34.87 -22.25 -14.28
C ASP A 296 -35.61 -21.21 -13.45
N GLU A 297 -36.96 -21.31 -13.40
CA GLU A 297 -37.80 -20.37 -12.68
C GLU A 297 -37.54 -20.33 -11.17
N ASP A 298 -37.12 -21.43 -10.56
CA ASP A 298 -36.83 -21.52 -9.12
C ASP A 298 -35.45 -20.89 -8.80
N ALA A 299 -34.45 -21.09 -9.67
CA ALA A 299 -33.16 -20.38 -9.56
C ALA A 299 -33.30 -18.87 -9.80
N SER A 300 -34.30 -18.47 -10.60
CA SER A 300 -34.64 -17.09 -10.94
C SER A 300 -35.23 -16.32 -9.76
N ALA A 301 -36.07 -16.94 -8.94
CA ALA A 301 -36.67 -16.31 -7.75
C ALA A 301 -35.61 -16.10 -6.64
N ALA A 302 -34.74 -17.06 -6.44
CA ALA A 302 -33.60 -16.94 -5.53
C ALA A 302 -32.64 -15.83 -5.96
N ALA A 303 -32.30 -15.78 -7.25
CA ALA A 303 -31.41 -14.75 -7.83
C ALA A 303 -32.02 -13.33 -7.76
N LYS A 304 -33.33 -13.20 -7.76
CA LYS A 304 -34.05 -11.93 -7.59
C LYS A 304 -33.95 -11.41 -6.15
N SER A 305 -34.27 -12.26 -5.17
CA SER A 305 -34.19 -11.93 -3.75
C SER A 305 -32.74 -11.63 -3.34
N GLU A 306 -31.79 -12.34 -3.94
CA GLU A 306 -30.37 -12.22 -3.64
C GLU A 306 -29.76 -10.91 -4.17
N LYS A 307 -30.32 -10.31 -5.22
CA LYS A 307 -29.83 -9.04 -5.79
C LYS A 307 -30.64 -7.81 -5.39
N GLU A 308 -31.76 -7.97 -4.72
CA GLU A 308 -32.55 -6.85 -4.20
C GLU A 308 -31.76 -6.01 -3.18
N PHE A 309 -30.77 -6.58 -2.47
CA PHE A 309 -29.90 -5.83 -1.58
C PHE A 309 -29.03 -4.80 -2.33
N LEU A 310 -28.75 -5.03 -3.63
CA LEU A 310 -27.97 -4.07 -4.42
C LEU A 310 -28.71 -2.74 -4.60
N ALA A 311 -30.05 -2.74 -4.55
CA ALA A 311 -30.83 -1.50 -4.60
C ALA A 311 -30.72 -0.68 -3.31
N ALA A 312 -30.23 -1.26 -2.22
CA ALA A 312 -29.99 -0.58 -0.95
C ALA A 312 -28.58 0.02 -0.84
N VAL A 313 -27.72 -0.22 -1.82
CA VAL A 313 -26.35 0.33 -1.85
C VAL A 313 -26.43 1.80 -2.27
N GLU A 314 -26.23 2.70 -1.33
CA GLU A 314 -26.23 4.15 -1.54
C GLU A 314 -24.87 4.74 -1.16
N HIS A 315 -24.04 5.03 -2.14
CA HIS A 315 -22.74 5.66 -1.92
C HIS A 315 -22.35 6.55 -3.11
N PRO A 316 -21.82 7.76 -2.90
CA PRO A 316 -21.53 8.72 -3.99
C PRO A 316 -20.54 8.21 -5.03
N LEU A 317 -19.65 7.28 -4.66
CA LEU A 317 -18.65 6.68 -5.55
C LEU A 317 -19.14 5.36 -6.18
N ILE A 318 -20.38 4.95 -5.98
CA ILE A 318 -20.98 3.75 -6.55
C ILE A 318 -22.15 4.17 -7.43
N VAL A 319 -22.33 3.49 -8.55
CA VAL A 319 -23.48 3.69 -9.43
C VAL A 319 -24.78 3.33 -8.72
N GLU A 320 -25.79 4.20 -8.81
CA GLU A 320 -27.11 3.96 -8.22
C GLU A 320 -27.93 3.00 -9.07
N ILE A 321 -28.55 2.01 -8.44
CA ILE A 321 -29.53 1.13 -9.07
C ILE A 321 -30.92 1.71 -8.79
N TYR A 322 -31.66 2.00 -9.86
CA TYR A 322 -32.98 2.60 -9.75
C TYR A 322 -34.12 1.58 -9.74
N ASN A 323 -33.97 0.48 -10.52
CA ASN A 323 -35.06 -0.49 -10.69
C ASN A 323 -34.54 -1.83 -11.23
N PHE A 324 -35.36 -2.86 -11.09
CA PHE A 324 -35.25 -4.14 -11.78
C PHE A 324 -36.49 -4.34 -12.62
N VAL A 325 -36.36 -4.51 -13.91
CA VAL A 325 -37.47 -4.60 -14.83
C VAL A 325 -37.38 -5.85 -15.69
N GLN A 326 -38.53 -6.31 -16.17
CA GLN A 326 -38.68 -7.38 -17.15
C GLN A 326 -39.22 -6.81 -18.47
N HIS A 327 -38.65 -7.26 -19.56
CA HIS A 327 -39.10 -6.99 -20.90
C HIS A 327 -39.02 -8.27 -21.70
N ASP A 328 -40.14 -8.75 -22.19
CA ASP A 328 -40.29 -10.09 -22.73
C ASP A 328 -39.75 -11.15 -21.75
N ASP A 329 -38.94 -12.07 -22.21
CA ASP A 329 -38.30 -13.10 -21.38
C ASP A 329 -36.98 -12.64 -20.74
N ALA A 330 -36.52 -11.39 -20.97
CA ALA A 330 -35.29 -10.87 -20.46
C ALA A 330 -35.50 -9.94 -19.25
N ARG A 331 -34.53 -9.93 -18.34
CA ARG A 331 -34.48 -9.06 -17.16
C ARG A 331 -33.37 -8.06 -17.26
N TYR A 332 -33.64 -6.83 -16.79
CA TYR A 332 -32.71 -5.72 -16.86
C TYR A 332 -32.60 -5.02 -15.51
N ILE A 333 -31.37 -4.63 -15.17
CA ILE A 333 -31.11 -3.66 -14.12
C ILE A 333 -31.16 -2.27 -14.74
N VAL A 334 -31.94 -1.39 -14.14
CA VAL A 334 -32.01 0.04 -14.50
C VAL A 334 -31.13 0.79 -13.53
N MET A 335 -30.11 1.47 -14.03
CA MET A 335 -29.13 2.17 -13.22
C MET A 335 -28.81 3.55 -13.75
N GLU A 336 -28.10 4.32 -12.94
CA GLU A 336 -27.58 5.64 -13.27
C GLU A 336 -26.73 5.60 -14.55
N TYR A 337 -26.94 6.56 -15.46
CA TYR A 337 -26.01 6.83 -16.53
C TYR A 337 -24.88 7.74 -16.02
N VAL A 338 -23.64 7.28 -16.10
CA VAL A 338 -22.44 7.98 -15.67
C VAL A 338 -21.77 8.63 -16.89
N PRO A 339 -21.84 9.96 -17.07
CA PRO A 339 -21.32 10.66 -18.26
C PRO A 339 -19.81 10.85 -18.21
N GLY A 340 -19.06 9.75 -18.14
CA GLY A 340 -17.60 9.74 -17.99
C GLY A 340 -16.92 8.77 -18.95
N ARG A 341 -15.66 8.51 -18.69
CA ARG A 341 -14.86 7.49 -19.38
C ARG A 341 -14.29 6.49 -18.39
N SER A 342 -14.22 5.21 -18.76
CA SER A 342 -13.53 4.23 -17.92
C SER A 342 -12.02 4.44 -17.98
N ILE A 343 -11.32 3.94 -16.96
CA ILE A 343 -9.84 4.02 -16.94
C ILE A 343 -9.24 3.21 -18.10
N THR A 344 -9.85 2.10 -18.49
CA THR A 344 -9.46 1.35 -19.71
C THR A 344 -9.57 2.21 -20.98
N GLN A 345 -10.65 2.98 -21.12
CA GLN A 345 -10.78 3.92 -22.23
C GLN A 345 -9.71 5.02 -22.19
N LEU A 346 -9.39 5.53 -21.02
CA LEU A 346 -8.30 6.48 -20.83
C LEU A 346 -6.96 5.89 -21.26
N LEU A 347 -6.63 4.68 -20.82
CA LEU A 347 -5.40 3.98 -21.21
C LEU A 347 -5.34 3.72 -22.73
N LYS A 348 -6.48 3.37 -23.34
CA LYS A 348 -6.58 3.19 -24.79
C LYS A 348 -6.33 4.49 -25.54
N GLN A 349 -6.93 5.61 -25.11
CA GLN A 349 -6.69 6.94 -25.71
C GLN A 349 -5.22 7.37 -25.59
N ARG A 350 -4.59 7.14 -24.43
CA ARG A 350 -3.17 7.41 -24.22
C ARG A 350 -2.30 6.59 -25.18
N LYS A 351 -2.58 5.29 -25.29
CA LYS A 351 -1.91 4.40 -26.25
C LYS A 351 -2.06 4.88 -27.70
N GLU A 352 -3.25 5.28 -28.11
CA GLU A 352 -3.52 5.82 -29.46
C GLU A 352 -2.75 7.14 -29.67
N ALA A 353 -2.75 8.04 -28.70
CA ALA A 353 -2.00 9.29 -28.73
C ALA A 353 -0.47 9.07 -28.79
N ASN A 354 0.03 7.96 -28.23
CA ASN A 354 1.43 7.56 -28.27
C ASN A 354 1.79 6.68 -29.49
N GLY A 355 1.07 6.83 -30.59
CA GLY A 355 1.38 6.10 -31.83
C GLY A 355 1.17 4.59 -31.75
N GLY A 356 0.33 4.12 -30.84
CA GLY A 356 0.04 2.69 -30.62
C GLY A 356 0.94 2.00 -29.58
N ASN A 357 1.95 2.71 -29.05
CA ASN A 357 2.79 2.20 -27.97
C ASN A 357 2.07 2.34 -26.64
N HIS A 358 2.36 1.42 -25.72
CA HIS A 358 1.80 1.48 -24.38
C HIS A 358 2.24 2.77 -23.66
N ASP A 359 1.28 3.44 -23.04
CA ASP A 359 1.48 4.68 -22.27
C ASP A 359 0.67 4.59 -20.97
N PRO A 360 1.21 3.93 -19.92
CA PRO A 360 0.52 3.76 -18.65
C PRO A 360 0.30 5.11 -17.95
N LEU A 361 -0.54 5.11 -16.93
CA LEU A 361 -0.69 6.29 -16.08
C LEU A 361 0.59 6.51 -15.26
N PRO A 362 0.96 7.76 -14.97
CA PRO A 362 1.93 8.06 -13.92
C PRO A 362 1.51 7.40 -12.60
N VAL A 363 2.49 6.97 -11.79
CA VAL A 363 2.23 6.23 -10.55
C VAL A 363 1.35 7.02 -9.58
N ASP A 364 1.58 8.32 -9.46
CA ASP A 364 0.78 9.23 -8.64
C ASP A 364 -0.68 9.30 -9.08
N TRP A 365 -0.97 9.26 -10.40
CA TRP A 365 -2.34 9.23 -10.92
C TRP A 365 -3.00 7.88 -10.64
N ALA A 366 -2.29 6.77 -10.88
CA ALA A 366 -2.82 5.43 -10.61
C ALA A 366 -3.14 5.25 -9.12
N LEU A 367 -2.26 5.74 -8.23
CA LEU A 367 -2.49 5.80 -6.79
C LEU A 367 -3.69 6.70 -6.46
N ALA A 368 -3.80 7.88 -7.08
CA ALA A 368 -4.90 8.80 -6.83
C ALA A 368 -6.26 8.19 -7.17
N TYR A 369 -6.39 7.51 -8.32
CA TYR A 369 -7.62 6.79 -8.68
C TYR A 369 -7.94 5.68 -7.67
N THR A 370 -6.92 4.92 -7.24
CA THR A 370 -7.11 3.84 -6.27
C THR A 370 -7.52 4.38 -4.90
N ILE A 371 -6.85 5.42 -4.41
CA ILE A 371 -7.16 6.06 -3.11
C ILE A 371 -8.59 6.60 -3.09
N GLU A 372 -9.01 7.22 -4.19
CA GLU A 372 -10.33 7.85 -4.28
C GLU A 372 -11.47 6.82 -4.30
N ILE A 373 -11.26 5.62 -4.85
CA ILE A 373 -12.31 4.59 -4.89
C ILE A 373 -12.36 3.72 -3.63
N LEU A 374 -11.28 3.64 -2.85
CA LEU A 374 -11.20 2.79 -1.66
C LEU A 374 -12.30 3.05 -0.60
N PRO A 375 -12.81 4.29 -0.40
CA PRO A 375 -13.96 4.50 0.48
C PRO A 375 -15.23 3.74 0.06
N ALA A 376 -15.42 3.50 -1.24
CA ALA A 376 -16.52 2.67 -1.73
C ALA A 376 -16.34 1.21 -1.31
N PHE A 377 -15.11 0.69 -1.33
CA PHE A 377 -14.82 -0.65 -0.83
C PHE A 377 -14.98 -0.75 0.69
N THR A 378 -14.51 0.24 1.44
CA THR A 378 -14.74 0.29 2.89
C THR A 378 -16.25 0.22 3.20
N TYR A 379 -17.05 1.03 2.49
CA TYR A 379 -18.50 1.02 2.64
C TYR A 379 -19.13 -0.35 2.35
N LEU A 380 -18.75 -0.99 1.22
CA LEU A 380 -19.25 -2.31 0.86
C LEU A 380 -18.85 -3.38 1.90
N HIS A 381 -17.59 -3.38 2.32
CA HIS A 381 -17.08 -4.35 3.29
C HIS A 381 -17.73 -4.20 4.67
N ASP A 382 -17.98 -2.97 5.13
CA ASP A 382 -18.68 -2.68 6.38
C ASP A 382 -20.15 -3.13 6.35
N ASP A 383 -20.78 -3.12 5.15
CA ASP A 383 -22.13 -3.63 4.92
C ASP A 383 -22.17 -5.16 4.64
N GLY A 384 -21.03 -5.83 4.80
CA GLY A 384 -20.89 -7.27 4.59
C GLY A 384 -20.94 -7.71 3.13
N LEU A 385 -20.57 -6.84 2.21
CA LEU A 385 -20.54 -7.06 0.77
C LEU A 385 -19.12 -7.14 0.23
N LEU A 386 -18.90 -7.95 -0.79
CA LEU A 386 -17.66 -8.06 -1.57
C LEU A 386 -17.92 -7.63 -3.01
N TYR A 387 -16.99 -6.90 -3.60
CA TYR A 387 -17.12 -6.42 -4.97
C TYR A 387 -16.76 -7.48 -6.01
N CYS A 388 -15.71 -8.26 -5.76
CA CYS A 388 -15.22 -9.43 -6.51
C CYS A 388 -14.62 -9.20 -7.91
N ASP A 389 -15.01 -8.19 -8.68
CA ASP A 389 -14.56 -7.98 -10.09
C ASP A 389 -14.04 -6.55 -10.32
N PHE A 390 -13.15 -6.07 -9.45
CA PHE A 390 -12.55 -4.76 -9.68
C PHE A 390 -11.49 -4.80 -10.77
N LYS A 391 -11.64 -3.89 -11.73
CA LYS A 391 -10.72 -3.69 -12.85
C LYS A 391 -10.87 -2.28 -13.42
N PRO A 392 -9.91 -1.77 -14.20
CA PRO A 392 -9.97 -0.41 -14.78
C PRO A 392 -11.21 -0.15 -15.67
N ASP A 393 -11.84 -1.20 -16.21
CA ASP A 393 -13.09 -1.09 -16.97
C ASP A 393 -14.26 -0.64 -16.10
N ASN A 394 -14.28 -1.06 -14.83
CA ASN A 394 -15.36 -0.83 -13.89
C ASN A 394 -15.19 0.47 -13.09
N LEU A 395 -14.10 1.21 -13.31
CA LEU A 395 -13.82 2.50 -12.70
C LEU A 395 -13.98 3.62 -13.73
N MET A 396 -14.96 4.49 -13.56
CA MET A 396 -15.21 5.64 -14.43
C MET A 396 -14.75 6.94 -13.79
N GLN A 397 -14.08 7.77 -14.57
CA GLN A 397 -13.80 9.16 -14.23
C GLN A 397 -14.87 10.09 -14.81
N VAL A 398 -15.44 10.96 -13.97
CA VAL A 398 -16.43 11.98 -14.32
C VAL A 398 -15.98 13.32 -13.76
N GLY A 399 -15.49 14.20 -14.60
CA GLY A 399 -14.87 15.44 -14.13
C GLY A 399 -13.69 15.13 -13.19
N ASP A 400 -13.78 15.65 -11.97
CA ASP A 400 -12.79 15.45 -10.88
C ASP A 400 -13.16 14.29 -9.93
N LEU A 401 -14.09 13.43 -10.30
CA LEU A 401 -14.59 12.34 -9.46
C LEU A 401 -14.42 10.99 -10.12
N VAL A 402 -14.46 9.93 -9.32
CA VAL A 402 -14.51 8.54 -9.79
C VAL A 402 -15.83 7.89 -9.40
N LYS A 403 -16.25 6.90 -10.17
CA LYS A 403 -17.44 6.09 -9.87
C LYS A 403 -17.26 4.63 -10.25
N LEU A 404 -17.66 3.74 -9.38
CA LEU A 404 -17.70 2.30 -9.60
C LEU A 404 -19.01 1.96 -10.32
N ILE A 405 -18.96 1.29 -11.48
CA ILE A 405 -20.11 1.19 -12.38
C ILE A 405 -20.73 -0.21 -12.52
N ASP A 406 -20.05 -1.24 -12.13
CA ASP A 406 -20.55 -2.61 -12.31
C ASP A 406 -20.67 -3.36 -10.98
N LEU A 407 -21.91 -3.59 -10.56
CA LEU A 407 -22.23 -4.34 -9.34
C LEU A 407 -22.65 -5.79 -9.65
N GLY A 408 -22.44 -6.27 -10.89
CA GLY A 408 -22.90 -7.59 -11.32
C GLY A 408 -22.25 -8.77 -10.61
N ALA A 409 -21.06 -8.59 -10.06
CA ALA A 409 -20.31 -9.61 -9.33
C ALA A 409 -20.39 -9.43 -7.81
N VAL A 410 -21.05 -8.35 -7.32
CA VAL A 410 -21.18 -8.08 -5.88
C VAL A 410 -21.97 -9.17 -5.20
N ARG A 411 -21.50 -9.59 -4.04
CA ARG A 411 -22.10 -10.64 -3.24
C ARG A 411 -21.95 -10.41 -1.74
N ARG A 412 -22.76 -11.10 -0.95
CA ARG A 412 -22.60 -11.09 0.52
C ARG A 412 -21.38 -11.92 0.94
N ILE A 413 -20.68 -11.50 1.97
CA ILE A 413 -19.58 -12.28 2.58
C ILE A 413 -20.08 -13.65 3.03
N SER A 414 -21.33 -13.74 3.51
CA SER A 414 -21.94 -14.99 3.97
C SER A 414 -22.42 -15.91 2.85
N ASP A 415 -22.38 -15.47 1.59
CA ASP A 415 -22.86 -16.26 0.45
C ASP A 415 -21.78 -17.26 -0.01
N GLY A 416 -21.98 -18.53 0.35
CA GLY A 416 -21.12 -19.65 -0.05
C GLY A 416 -21.62 -20.44 -1.27
N THR A 417 -22.75 -20.07 -1.87
CA THR A 417 -23.47 -20.90 -2.85
C THR A 417 -23.53 -20.31 -4.25
N SER A 418 -23.58 -18.99 -4.38
CA SER A 418 -23.70 -18.35 -5.69
C SER A 418 -22.42 -18.52 -6.54
N PRO A 419 -22.55 -18.56 -7.86
CA PRO A 419 -21.40 -18.58 -8.75
C PRO A 419 -20.46 -17.41 -8.51
N ILE A 420 -19.16 -17.68 -8.53
CA ILE A 420 -18.14 -16.65 -8.37
C ILE A 420 -17.81 -16.10 -9.75
N PHE A 421 -18.01 -14.80 -9.92
CA PHE A 421 -17.63 -14.09 -11.13
C PHE A 421 -16.36 -13.29 -10.86
N GLY A 422 -15.47 -13.25 -11.83
CA GLY A 422 -14.24 -12.50 -11.77
C GLY A 422 -13.52 -12.49 -13.11
N THR A 423 -12.57 -11.60 -13.28
CA THR A 423 -11.81 -11.44 -14.51
C THR A 423 -10.40 -12.03 -14.33
N VAL A 424 -9.99 -12.89 -15.27
CA VAL A 424 -8.64 -13.48 -15.28
C VAL A 424 -7.57 -12.41 -15.21
N GLY A 425 -6.58 -12.65 -14.37
CA GLY A 425 -5.47 -11.74 -14.14
C GLY A 425 -5.73 -10.67 -13.06
N TYR A 426 -6.98 -10.55 -12.57
CA TYR A 426 -7.32 -9.70 -11.44
C TYR A 426 -7.74 -10.52 -10.20
N GLN A 427 -8.35 -11.69 -10.42
CA GLN A 427 -8.88 -12.52 -9.34
C GLN A 427 -7.74 -13.10 -8.47
N ALA A 428 -7.96 -13.14 -7.16
CA ALA A 428 -7.02 -13.71 -6.21
C ALA A 428 -6.98 -15.25 -6.34
N PRO A 429 -5.79 -15.87 -6.20
CA PRO A 429 -5.60 -17.29 -6.47
C PRO A 429 -6.43 -18.22 -5.59
N GLU A 430 -6.68 -17.84 -4.35
CA GLU A 430 -7.44 -18.63 -3.39
C GLU A 430 -8.96 -18.63 -3.62
N VAL A 431 -9.49 -17.73 -4.43
CA VAL A 431 -10.94 -17.55 -4.61
C VAL A 431 -11.63 -18.82 -5.11
N ALA A 432 -10.96 -19.57 -5.98
CA ALA A 432 -11.53 -20.81 -6.51
C ALA A 432 -11.72 -21.90 -5.44
N GLU A 433 -10.88 -21.92 -4.40
CA GLU A 433 -10.90 -22.96 -3.36
C GLU A 433 -11.56 -22.49 -2.06
N LEU A 434 -11.27 -21.25 -1.64
CA LEU A 434 -11.69 -20.71 -0.34
C LEU A 434 -12.84 -19.73 -0.45
N GLY A 435 -13.23 -19.36 -1.66
CA GLY A 435 -14.22 -18.31 -1.90
C GLY A 435 -13.64 -16.89 -1.76
N PRO A 436 -14.40 -15.88 -2.17
CA PRO A 436 -13.98 -14.48 -2.10
C PRO A 436 -14.02 -13.95 -0.65
N SER A 437 -13.21 -12.94 -0.39
CA SER A 437 -13.03 -12.29 0.91
C SER A 437 -12.66 -10.82 0.72
N VAL A 438 -12.66 -10.03 1.79
CA VAL A 438 -12.11 -8.66 1.78
C VAL A 438 -10.68 -8.66 1.21
N ALA A 439 -9.86 -9.61 1.62
CA ALA A 439 -8.49 -9.73 1.12
C ALA A 439 -8.42 -10.07 -0.38
N SER A 440 -9.41 -10.75 -0.95
CA SER A 440 -9.47 -10.97 -2.41
C SER A 440 -9.85 -9.71 -3.18
N ASP A 441 -10.70 -8.83 -2.64
CA ASP A 441 -10.96 -7.51 -3.22
C ASP A 441 -9.71 -6.62 -3.18
N ILE A 442 -8.96 -6.68 -2.09
CA ILE A 442 -7.65 -5.99 -1.98
C ILE A 442 -6.67 -6.46 -3.05
N TYR A 443 -6.64 -7.76 -3.33
CA TYR A 443 -5.83 -8.31 -4.41
C TYR A 443 -6.23 -7.74 -5.78
N THR A 444 -7.53 -7.68 -6.09
CA THR A 444 -7.99 -7.09 -7.35
C THR A 444 -7.60 -5.62 -7.49
N LEU A 445 -7.64 -4.86 -6.39
CA LEU A 445 -7.21 -3.46 -6.34
C LEU A 445 -5.69 -3.34 -6.62
N GLY A 446 -4.89 -4.19 -6.01
CA GLY A 446 -3.44 -4.24 -6.27
C GLY A 446 -3.10 -4.59 -7.72
N ARG A 447 -3.80 -5.57 -8.30
CA ARG A 447 -3.64 -5.96 -9.72
C ARG A 447 -4.06 -4.83 -10.66
N ALA A 448 -5.20 -4.18 -10.39
CA ALA A 448 -5.66 -3.05 -11.16
C ALA A 448 -4.68 -1.86 -11.10
N LEU A 449 -4.12 -1.59 -9.92
CA LEU A 449 -3.09 -0.56 -9.72
C LEU A 449 -1.87 -0.83 -10.62
N MET A 450 -1.42 -2.08 -10.71
CA MET A 450 -0.34 -2.50 -11.60
C MET A 450 -0.68 -2.28 -13.08
N VAL A 451 -1.87 -2.71 -13.51
CA VAL A 451 -2.31 -2.56 -14.90
C VAL A 451 -2.44 -1.08 -15.30
N MET A 452 -2.86 -0.23 -14.37
CA MET A 452 -2.97 1.21 -14.61
C MET A 452 -1.62 1.91 -14.74
N SER A 453 -0.64 1.51 -13.92
CA SER A 453 0.64 2.24 -13.77
C SER A 453 1.79 1.68 -14.59
N SER A 454 1.63 0.53 -15.24
CA SER A 454 2.73 -0.14 -15.92
C SER A 454 2.27 -0.93 -17.16
N GLU A 455 3.22 -1.25 -18.04
CA GLU A 455 3.01 -2.22 -19.10
C GLU A 455 3.09 -3.64 -18.52
N PHE A 456 2.05 -4.07 -17.83
CA PHE A 456 1.99 -5.37 -17.17
C PHE A 456 1.64 -6.47 -18.20
N ARG A 457 2.63 -6.86 -19.02
CA ARG A 457 2.44 -7.97 -19.98
C ARG A 457 2.35 -9.30 -19.25
N GLY A 458 1.50 -10.18 -19.74
CA GLY A 458 1.36 -11.53 -19.19
C GLY A 458 0.55 -11.63 -17.91
N TYR A 459 -0.14 -10.57 -17.47
CA TYR A 459 -0.95 -10.60 -16.25
C TYR A 459 -2.13 -11.58 -16.31
N GLN A 460 -2.56 -11.95 -17.51
CA GLN A 460 -3.62 -12.96 -17.76
C GLN A 460 -3.06 -14.34 -18.09
N THR A 461 -1.75 -14.52 -18.14
CA THR A 461 -1.09 -15.77 -18.57
C THR A 461 0.05 -16.13 -17.63
N GLU A 462 1.29 -15.67 -17.91
CA GLU A 462 2.50 -16.01 -17.17
C GLU A 462 2.43 -15.56 -15.70
N PHE A 463 1.82 -14.40 -15.44
CA PHE A 463 1.76 -13.77 -14.11
C PHE A 463 0.32 -13.70 -13.59
N VAL A 464 -0.52 -14.70 -13.90
CA VAL A 464 -1.93 -14.70 -13.48
C VAL A 464 -2.09 -14.66 -11.97
N ASP A 465 -1.23 -15.36 -11.22
CA ASP A 465 -1.24 -15.47 -9.76
C ASP A 465 0.02 -14.89 -9.09
N SER A 466 0.83 -14.16 -9.83
CA SER A 466 2.10 -13.62 -9.32
C SER A 466 2.40 -12.24 -9.86
N LEU A 467 3.38 -11.57 -9.27
CA LEU A 467 3.97 -10.35 -9.80
C LEU A 467 5.20 -10.67 -10.65
N PRO A 468 5.48 -9.88 -11.69
CA PRO A 468 6.71 -10.04 -12.45
C PRO A 468 7.93 -9.71 -11.57
N PRO A 469 9.10 -10.31 -11.83
CA PRO A 469 10.31 -10.01 -11.10
C PRO A 469 10.75 -8.55 -11.34
N LEU A 470 11.43 -7.96 -10.35
CA LEU A 470 11.91 -6.57 -10.38
C LEU A 470 12.68 -6.23 -11.66
N SER A 471 13.50 -7.17 -12.17
CA SER A 471 14.26 -6.99 -13.41
C SER A 471 13.42 -6.76 -14.67
N LYS A 472 12.14 -7.19 -14.66
CA LYS A 472 11.18 -6.97 -15.75
C LYS A 472 10.37 -5.68 -15.58
N MET A 473 10.47 -5.01 -14.44
CA MET A 473 9.65 -3.85 -14.07
C MET A 473 10.51 -2.69 -13.55
N PRO A 474 11.11 -1.89 -14.44
CA PRO A 474 11.94 -0.75 -14.04
C PRO A 474 11.24 0.21 -13.07
N LEU A 475 9.91 0.35 -13.19
CA LEU A 475 9.09 1.15 -12.29
C LEU A 475 9.27 0.79 -10.81
N PHE A 476 9.46 -0.47 -10.50
CA PHE A 476 9.65 -0.93 -9.13
C PHE A 476 11.02 -0.56 -8.56
N ALA A 477 12.05 -0.52 -9.41
CA ALA A 477 13.37 -0.04 -8.99
C ALA A 477 13.37 1.45 -8.70
N GLU A 478 12.56 2.21 -9.44
CA GLU A 478 12.39 3.66 -9.23
C GLU A 478 11.53 3.96 -8.00
N HIS A 479 10.51 3.15 -7.71
CA HIS A 479 9.52 3.38 -6.66
C HIS A 479 9.41 2.16 -5.72
N ASP A 480 10.41 1.93 -4.86
CA ASP A 480 10.45 0.78 -3.93
C ASP A 480 9.23 0.72 -3.00
N SER A 481 8.79 1.85 -2.45
CA SER A 481 7.58 1.89 -1.61
C SER A 481 6.31 1.48 -2.36
N PHE A 482 6.22 1.85 -3.64
CA PHE A 482 5.12 1.45 -4.51
C PHE A 482 5.16 -0.07 -4.79
N TYR A 483 6.35 -0.61 -5.07
CA TYR A 483 6.52 -2.05 -5.22
C TYR A 483 6.05 -2.81 -3.98
N ARG A 484 6.47 -2.40 -2.79
CA ARG A 484 6.08 -3.04 -1.52
C ARG A 484 4.58 -2.94 -1.26
N LEU A 485 3.96 -1.81 -1.61
CA LEU A 485 2.50 -1.64 -1.52
C LEU A 485 1.78 -2.67 -2.40
N VAL A 486 2.19 -2.79 -3.66
CA VAL A 486 1.62 -3.75 -4.62
C VAL A 486 1.92 -5.18 -4.20
N GLN A 487 3.15 -5.46 -3.77
CA GLN A 487 3.57 -6.78 -3.30
C GLN A 487 2.71 -7.25 -2.12
N ARG A 488 2.43 -6.37 -1.16
CA ARG A 488 1.56 -6.70 -0.03
C ARG A 488 0.10 -6.85 -0.46
N ALA A 489 -0.42 -5.95 -1.29
CA ALA A 489 -1.79 -6.06 -1.79
C ALA A 489 -2.01 -7.34 -2.60
N CYS A 490 -0.99 -7.80 -3.36
CA CYS A 490 -1.03 -8.98 -4.21
C CYS A 490 -0.31 -10.20 -3.59
N ALA A 491 -0.12 -10.26 -2.28
CA ALA A 491 0.50 -11.41 -1.65
C ALA A 491 -0.31 -12.69 -1.95
N PRO A 492 0.36 -13.83 -2.25
CA PRO A 492 -0.33 -15.08 -2.58
C PRO A 492 -1.24 -15.56 -1.45
N VAL A 493 -0.77 -15.44 -0.21
CA VAL A 493 -1.52 -15.81 1.00
C VAL A 493 -2.38 -14.62 1.41
N ARG A 494 -3.68 -14.83 1.58
CA ARG A 494 -4.64 -13.74 1.84
C ARG A 494 -4.40 -13.04 3.19
N GLU A 495 -3.90 -13.78 4.17
CA GLU A 495 -3.55 -13.29 5.50
C GLU A 495 -2.36 -12.32 5.49
N ASP A 496 -1.51 -12.39 4.44
CA ASP A 496 -0.34 -11.52 4.27
C ASP A 496 -0.69 -10.18 3.62
N ARG A 497 -1.92 -10.02 3.10
CA ARG A 497 -2.39 -8.79 2.46
C ARG A 497 -2.82 -7.73 3.48
N PHE A 498 -3.17 -6.56 3.02
CA PHE A 498 -3.94 -5.63 3.83
C PHE A 498 -5.29 -6.28 4.18
N GLN A 499 -5.74 -6.10 5.41
CA GLN A 499 -6.96 -6.76 5.87
C GLN A 499 -8.20 -5.88 5.71
N THR A 500 -8.00 -4.58 5.50
CA THR A 500 -9.08 -3.63 5.24
C THR A 500 -8.74 -2.71 4.06
N ALA A 501 -9.76 -2.21 3.37
CA ALA A 501 -9.60 -1.22 2.32
C ALA A 501 -9.01 0.09 2.87
N GLU A 502 -9.32 0.44 4.12
CA GLU A 502 -8.78 1.64 4.77
C GLU A 502 -7.28 1.50 5.06
N ASP A 503 -6.79 0.31 5.48
CA ASP A 503 -5.35 0.08 5.66
C ASP A 503 -4.60 0.27 4.34
N LEU A 504 -5.11 -0.30 3.24
CA LEU A 504 -4.55 -0.07 1.91
C LEU A 504 -4.57 1.42 1.54
N ARG A 505 -5.68 2.13 1.82
CA ARG A 505 -5.83 3.55 1.50
C ARG A 505 -4.81 4.42 2.23
N VAL A 506 -4.61 4.21 3.52
CA VAL A 506 -3.63 4.96 4.33
C VAL A 506 -2.22 4.75 3.81
N GLN A 507 -1.85 3.50 3.52
CA GLN A 507 -0.53 3.19 2.99
C GLN A 507 -0.34 3.72 1.56
N ALA A 508 -1.34 3.61 0.69
CA ALA A 508 -1.29 4.18 -0.65
C ALA A 508 -1.14 5.71 -0.64
N MET A 509 -1.79 6.40 0.31
CA MET A 509 -1.61 7.85 0.51
C MET A 509 -0.19 8.22 0.89
N GLY A 510 0.46 7.45 1.78
CA GLY A 510 1.84 7.66 2.15
C GLY A 510 2.80 7.47 0.96
N VAL A 511 2.59 6.40 0.20
CA VAL A 511 3.37 6.14 -1.03
C VAL A 511 3.14 7.22 -2.08
N MET A 512 1.92 7.70 -2.27
CA MET A 512 1.62 8.79 -3.22
C MET A 512 2.36 10.08 -2.85
N ARG A 513 2.44 10.43 -1.56
CA ARG A 513 3.22 11.60 -1.10
C ARG A 513 4.69 11.44 -1.45
N GLU A 514 5.27 10.27 -1.25
CA GLU A 514 6.65 9.98 -1.60
C GLU A 514 6.89 10.13 -3.11
N VAL A 515 6.04 9.52 -3.94
CA VAL A 515 6.14 9.59 -5.41
C VAL A 515 6.06 11.04 -5.89
N VAL A 516 5.12 11.82 -5.39
CA VAL A 516 4.96 13.23 -5.75
C VAL A 516 6.13 14.08 -5.25
N ALA A 517 6.62 13.83 -4.04
CA ALA A 517 7.77 14.55 -3.50
C ALA A 517 9.04 14.35 -4.34
N ARG A 518 9.25 13.15 -4.86
CA ARG A 518 10.39 12.83 -5.75
C ARG A 518 10.30 13.48 -7.13
N SER A 519 9.09 13.64 -7.66
CA SER A 519 8.85 14.28 -8.98
C SER A 519 8.77 15.81 -8.90
N SER A 520 8.59 16.37 -7.72
CA SER A 520 8.37 17.80 -7.49
C SER A 520 9.68 18.58 -7.41
N SER A 521 9.90 19.53 -8.31
CA SER A 521 11.05 20.44 -8.27
C SER A 521 10.93 21.55 -7.22
N THR A 522 9.80 21.68 -6.57
CA THR A 522 9.46 22.83 -5.71
C THR A 522 9.92 22.71 -4.26
N GLY A 523 10.47 21.56 -3.84
CA GLY A 523 11.10 21.41 -2.52
C GLY A 523 10.24 21.70 -1.29
N ALA A 524 8.96 21.96 -1.48
CA ALA A 524 8.03 22.23 -0.39
C ALA A 524 7.46 20.90 0.13
N THR A 525 8.09 20.36 1.16
CA THR A 525 7.56 19.20 1.87
C THR A 525 6.41 19.62 2.77
N ALA A 526 5.27 18.97 2.63
CA ALA A 526 4.15 19.15 3.54
C ALA A 526 4.38 18.34 4.82
N SER A 527 4.04 18.90 5.97
CA SER A 527 4.00 18.13 7.21
C SER A 527 2.75 17.25 7.23
N HIS A 528 2.94 15.96 7.49
CA HIS A 528 1.85 15.01 7.67
C HIS A 528 1.99 14.28 9.00
N GLN A 529 0.88 14.14 9.70
CA GLN A 529 0.85 13.39 10.95
C GLN A 529 0.49 11.93 10.64
N SER A 530 1.47 11.03 10.85
CA SER A 530 1.21 9.59 10.85
C SER A 530 0.29 9.20 12.00
N THR A 531 -0.53 8.19 11.79
CA THR A 531 -1.33 7.56 12.84
C THR A 531 -0.61 6.41 13.54
N LEU A 532 0.53 5.97 13.00
CA LEU A 532 1.27 4.81 13.49
C LEU A 532 2.59 5.20 14.17
N PHE A 533 3.24 6.28 13.71
CA PHE A 533 4.55 6.69 14.20
C PHE A 533 4.60 8.18 14.54
N SER A 534 5.28 8.52 15.62
CA SER A 534 5.74 9.88 15.81
C SER A 534 6.98 10.16 14.93
N PRO A 535 7.21 11.40 14.48
CA PRO A 535 8.44 11.74 13.78
C PRO A 535 9.67 11.57 14.69
N PRO A 536 10.89 11.43 14.10
CA PRO A 536 12.11 11.37 14.85
C PRO A 536 12.34 12.67 15.61
N MET A 537 13.00 12.60 16.74
CA MET A 537 13.45 13.82 17.43
C MET A 537 14.53 14.51 16.58
N ALA A 538 14.38 15.81 16.34
CA ALA A 538 15.40 16.59 15.64
C ALA A 538 16.67 16.62 16.50
N ALA A 539 17.64 15.78 16.15
CA ALA A 539 18.92 15.67 16.83
C ALA A 539 20.06 15.92 15.85
N GLY A 540 21.11 16.61 16.33
CA GLY A 540 22.32 16.88 15.58
C GLY A 540 23.18 15.64 15.35
N GLU A 541 24.25 15.47 16.11
CA GLU A 541 25.34 14.54 15.75
C GLU A 541 25.11 13.06 16.09
N GLY A 542 24.17 12.69 16.95
CA GLY A 542 24.00 11.29 17.39
C GLY A 542 22.54 10.88 17.48
N LEU A 543 22.16 9.85 16.73
CA LEU A 543 20.86 9.23 16.88
C LEU A 543 20.96 8.02 17.84
N ASP A 544 20.35 8.17 18.99
CA ASP A 544 20.10 7.08 19.93
C ASP A 544 18.75 6.43 19.61
N TRP A 545 18.51 5.20 20.05
CA TRP A 545 17.26 4.49 19.84
C TRP A 545 16.02 5.28 20.34
N THR A 546 16.20 6.13 21.38
CA THR A 546 15.13 7.00 21.91
C THR A 546 14.77 8.16 20.99
N GLN A 547 15.60 8.46 20.02
CA GLN A 547 15.42 9.55 19.05
C GLN A 547 14.82 9.06 17.75
N LEU A 548 14.75 7.75 17.55
CA LEU A 548 14.05 7.14 16.41
C LEU A 548 12.54 7.38 16.54
N PRO A 549 11.80 7.28 15.43
CA PRO A 549 10.35 7.32 15.46
C PRO A 549 9.78 6.33 16.49
N ARG A 550 8.72 6.71 17.19
CA ARG A 550 8.08 5.85 18.19
C ARG A 550 6.72 5.41 17.71
N LEU A 551 6.32 4.23 18.11
CA LEU A 551 4.95 3.77 17.90
C LEU A 551 3.96 4.69 18.62
N LEU A 552 2.90 5.08 17.93
CA LEU A 552 1.78 5.75 18.56
C LEU A 552 0.85 4.71 19.21
N PRO A 553 0.18 5.07 20.32
CA PRO A 553 -0.79 4.20 20.96
C PRO A 553 -1.91 3.82 19.99
N ASP A 554 -2.28 2.53 19.96
CA ASP A 554 -3.44 2.06 19.21
C ASP A 554 -4.73 2.41 19.99
N PRO A 555 -5.56 3.33 19.49
CA PRO A 555 -6.78 3.73 20.21
C PRO A 555 -7.84 2.61 20.23
N THR A 556 -7.69 1.58 19.41
CA THR A 556 -8.62 0.46 19.33
C THR A 556 -8.29 -0.66 20.31
N ASP A 557 -7.09 -0.67 20.90
CA ASP A 557 -6.70 -1.65 21.91
C ASP A 557 -7.56 -1.48 23.18
N PRO A 558 -8.15 -2.56 23.73
CA PRO A 558 -9.03 -2.50 24.89
C PRO A 558 -8.38 -1.86 26.13
N MET A 559 -7.05 -1.91 26.22
CA MET A 559 -6.30 -1.34 27.35
C MET A 559 -5.78 0.08 27.09
N SER A 560 -6.10 0.68 25.93
CA SER A 560 -5.62 2.04 25.56
C SER A 560 -5.99 3.10 26.62
N GLY A 561 -7.24 3.11 27.07
CA GLY A 561 -7.69 4.04 28.11
C GLY A 561 -7.00 3.80 29.46
N TRP A 562 -6.79 2.54 29.84
CA TRP A 562 -6.08 2.18 31.08
C TRP A 562 -4.61 2.59 31.02
N LEU A 563 -3.92 2.32 29.91
CA LEU A 563 -2.54 2.75 29.69
C LEU A 563 -2.39 4.27 29.77
N GLY A 564 -3.34 5.02 29.21
CA GLY A 564 -3.37 6.48 29.29
C GLY A 564 -3.56 7.02 30.73
N SER A 565 -4.20 6.24 31.61
CA SER A 565 -4.39 6.59 33.02
C SER A 565 -3.19 6.26 33.94
N LEU A 566 -2.21 5.52 33.41
CA LEU A 566 -1.07 5.03 34.21
C LEU A 566 0.02 6.11 34.35
N THR A 567 -0.04 6.90 35.44
CA THR A 567 0.84 8.05 35.72
C THR A 567 1.99 7.70 36.66
N LEU A 568 2.53 6.49 36.61
CA LEU A 568 3.64 6.07 37.46
C LEU A 568 4.98 6.45 36.85
N ASP A 569 5.78 7.28 37.53
CA ASP A 569 7.09 7.73 37.07
C ASP A 569 8.21 6.71 37.37
N ASP A 570 8.11 5.96 38.51
CA ASP A 570 9.10 4.95 38.83
C ASP A 570 8.98 3.74 37.91
N PRO A 571 10.04 3.43 37.12
CA PRO A 571 10.02 2.34 36.16
C PRO A 571 9.67 0.98 36.75
N ARG A 572 10.08 0.70 38.01
CA ARG A 572 9.80 -0.58 38.68
C ARG A 572 8.33 -0.71 39.05
N GLN A 573 7.74 0.37 39.57
CA GLN A 573 6.31 0.40 39.90
C GLN A 573 5.47 0.33 38.62
N ARG A 574 5.88 1.05 37.57
CA ARG A 574 5.23 1.01 36.27
C ARG A 574 5.29 -0.38 35.64
N MET A 575 6.44 -1.07 35.66
CA MET A 575 6.55 -2.44 35.19
C MET A 575 5.65 -3.38 35.96
N THR A 576 5.62 -3.26 37.30
CA THR A 576 4.74 -4.08 38.15
C THR A 576 3.26 -3.85 37.81
N ALA A 577 2.87 -2.60 37.56
CA ALA A 577 1.50 -2.27 37.14
C ALA A 577 1.18 -2.90 35.77
N LEU A 578 2.07 -2.76 34.79
CA LEU A 578 1.89 -3.34 33.46
C LEU A 578 1.82 -4.89 33.48
N GLN A 579 2.56 -5.55 34.40
CA GLN A 579 2.48 -7.00 34.60
C GLN A 579 1.16 -7.45 35.23
N ARG A 580 0.50 -6.55 35.96
CA ARG A 580 -0.79 -6.78 36.63
C ARG A 580 -1.96 -6.10 35.89
N ALA A 581 -1.76 -5.74 34.62
CA ALA A 581 -2.82 -5.15 33.82
C ALA A 581 -4.08 -6.04 33.81
N PRO A 582 -5.29 -5.47 33.81
CA PRO A 582 -6.53 -6.21 33.76
C PRO A 582 -6.62 -7.20 32.61
N GLU A 583 -6.07 -6.83 31.47
CA GLU A 583 -5.94 -7.67 30.28
C GLU A 583 -4.53 -7.53 29.71
N ARG A 584 -3.99 -8.63 29.23
CA ARG A 584 -2.66 -8.66 28.61
C ARG A 584 -2.78 -8.42 27.10
N SER A 585 -3.19 -7.22 26.73
CA SER A 585 -3.31 -6.82 25.33
C SER A 585 -1.96 -6.57 24.65
N ALA A 586 -1.97 -6.44 23.32
CA ALA A 586 -0.76 -6.12 22.55
C ALA A 586 -0.17 -4.75 22.98
N ALA A 587 -1.00 -3.75 23.25
CA ALA A 587 -0.54 -2.42 23.69
C ALA A 587 0.14 -2.49 25.07
N VAL A 588 -0.37 -3.30 26.00
CA VAL A 588 0.26 -3.52 27.31
C VAL A 588 1.63 -4.17 27.15
N MET A 589 1.73 -5.19 26.28
CA MET A 589 3.01 -5.88 26.04
C MET A 589 4.03 -4.96 25.36
N LEU A 590 3.60 -4.13 24.39
CA LEU A 590 4.45 -3.12 23.77
C LEU A 590 4.94 -2.09 24.78
N ALA A 591 4.08 -1.61 25.69
CA ALA A 591 4.47 -0.72 26.77
C ALA A 591 5.49 -1.36 27.76
N GLN A 592 5.36 -2.67 28.03
CA GLN A 592 6.37 -3.40 28.82
C GLN A 592 7.72 -3.46 28.09
N ILE A 593 7.72 -3.70 26.78
CA ILE A 593 8.93 -3.75 25.95
C ILE A 593 9.61 -2.38 25.96
N GLU A 594 8.87 -1.30 25.69
CA GLU A 594 9.40 0.05 25.63
C GLU A 594 10.02 0.45 26.98
N LEU A 595 9.33 0.17 28.08
CA LEU A 595 9.83 0.43 29.44
C LEU A 595 11.08 -0.40 29.74
N ALA A 596 11.12 -1.67 29.39
CA ALA A 596 12.28 -2.53 29.58
C ALA A 596 13.50 -2.05 28.79
N LEU A 597 13.29 -1.62 27.54
CA LEU A 597 14.34 -0.97 26.75
C LEU A 597 14.81 0.34 27.40
N GLY A 598 13.90 1.16 27.92
CA GLY A 598 14.22 2.43 28.58
C GLY A 598 15.14 2.25 29.82
N VAL A 599 14.97 1.18 30.58
CA VAL A 599 15.81 0.86 31.74
C VAL A 599 17.00 -0.07 31.42
N GLY A 600 17.16 -0.45 30.15
CA GLY A 600 18.25 -1.33 29.73
C GLY A 600 18.05 -2.82 30.04
N ASP A 601 16.85 -3.24 30.44
CA ASP A 601 16.53 -4.66 30.70
C ASP A 601 16.20 -5.40 29.40
N ARG A 602 17.24 -5.73 28.65
CA ARG A 602 17.16 -6.44 27.38
C ARG A 602 16.55 -7.85 27.51
N ARG A 603 16.67 -8.49 28.68
CA ARG A 603 16.14 -9.85 28.88
C ARG A 603 14.62 -9.80 28.92
N THR A 604 14.05 -8.92 29.71
CA THR A 604 12.61 -8.71 29.78
C THR A 604 12.07 -8.26 28.42
N ALA A 605 12.70 -7.29 27.76
CA ALA A 605 12.30 -6.85 26.42
C ALA A 605 12.25 -8.03 25.43
N ALA A 606 13.33 -8.80 25.31
CA ALA A 606 13.41 -9.96 24.41
C ALA A 606 12.42 -11.07 24.77
N GLN A 607 12.10 -11.26 26.05
CA GLN A 607 11.09 -12.23 26.47
C GLN A 607 9.69 -11.80 26.01
N VAL A 608 9.29 -10.56 26.29
CA VAL A 608 7.95 -10.07 25.94
C VAL A 608 7.77 -9.99 24.43
N ILE A 609 8.82 -9.58 23.67
CA ILE A 609 8.79 -9.64 22.19
C ILE A 609 8.50 -11.06 21.70
N ARG A 610 9.22 -12.06 22.22
CA ARG A 610 8.98 -13.46 21.83
C ARG A 610 7.58 -13.95 22.20
N GLU A 611 7.02 -13.48 23.31
CA GLU A 611 5.66 -13.83 23.73
C GLU A 611 4.62 -13.21 22.78
N LEU A 612 4.83 -11.98 22.37
CA LEU A 612 3.95 -11.30 21.40
C LEU A 612 4.02 -11.99 20.03
N LEU A 613 5.23 -12.29 19.54
CA LEU A 613 5.44 -12.99 18.26
C LEU A 613 5.01 -14.47 18.28
N LYS A 614 4.77 -15.08 19.44
CA LYS A 614 4.12 -16.41 19.50
C LYS A 614 2.63 -16.34 19.26
N VAL A 615 1.99 -15.22 19.62
CA VAL A 615 0.56 -15.00 19.37
C VAL A 615 0.35 -14.63 17.90
N ASP A 616 1.12 -13.67 17.42
CA ASP A 616 1.14 -13.26 16.02
C ASP A 616 2.59 -13.14 15.54
N PRO A 617 3.10 -14.12 14.78
CA PRO A 617 4.46 -14.09 14.25
C PRO A 617 4.76 -12.90 13.32
N TRP A 618 3.70 -12.25 12.82
CA TRP A 618 3.77 -11.15 11.88
C TRP A 618 3.38 -9.80 12.47
N ASP A 619 3.22 -9.71 13.79
CA ASP A 619 2.99 -8.41 14.44
C ASP A 619 4.17 -7.47 14.18
N TRP A 620 3.98 -6.59 13.20
CA TRP A 620 4.99 -5.64 12.77
C TRP A 620 5.42 -4.68 13.90
N ARG A 621 4.56 -4.45 14.91
CA ARG A 621 4.88 -3.62 16.08
C ARG A 621 5.89 -4.34 16.98
N ALA A 622 5.72 -5.63 17.17
CA ALA A 622 6.70 -6.46 17.90
C ALA A 622 8.02 -6.55 17.14
N ILE A 623 7.97 -6.68 15.79
CA ILE A 623 9.15 -6.67 14.91
C ILE A 623 9.83 -5.30 14.96
N TRP A 624 9.07 -4.20 15.01
CA TRP A 624 9.61 -2.86 15.25
C TRP A 624 10.41 -2.78 16.54
N MET A 625 9.83 -3.27 17.65
CA MET A 625 10.51 -3.30 18.95
C MET A 625 11.76 -4.18 18.94
N GLN A 626 11.78 -5.25 18.13
CA GLN A 626 12.97 -6.06 17.92
C GLN A 626 14.09 -5.23 17.25
N GLY A 627 13.75 -4.44 16.25
CA GLY A 627 14.68 -3.49 15.63
C GLY A 627 15.23 -2.46 16.61
N LEU A 628 14.37 -1.85 17.43
CA LEU A 628 14.79 -0.90 18.47
C LEU A 628 15.71 -1.56 19.53
N ALA A 629 15.43 -2.80 19.92
CA ALA A 629 16.28 -3.56 20.84
C ALA A 629 17.68 -3.81 20.26
N ALA A 630 17.76 -4.11 18.96
CA ALA A 630 19.04 -4.27 18.26
C ALA A 630 19.80 -2.93 18.18
N VAL A 631 19.13 -1.82 17.89
CA VAL A 631 19.75 -0.48 17.90
C VAL A 631 20.27 -0.13 19.30
N GLN A 632 19.51 -0.37 20.36
CA GLN A 632 19.96 -0.17 21.74
C GLN A 632 21.20 -1.01 22.08
N ALA A 633 21.28 -2.22 21.52
CA ALA A 633 22.43 -3.09 21.63
C ALA A 633 23.62 -2.66 20.78
N ARG A 634 23.46 -1.66 19.90
CA ARG A 634 24.38 -1.26 18.83
C ARG A 634 24.67 -2.38 17.82
N SER A 635 23.77 -3.36 17.70
CA SER A 635 23.80 -4.43 16.71
C SER A 635 23.14 -3.93 15.41
N TRP A 636 23.78 -2.96 14.75
CA TRP A 636 23.21 -2.23 13.62
C TRP A 636 22.82 -3.15 12.46
N HIS A 637 23.63 -4.13 12.15
CA HIS A 637 23.34 -5.11 11.12
C HIS A 637 22.10 -5.95 11.45
N GLU A 638 21.95 -6.36 12.72
CA GLU A 638 20.78 -7.10 13.18
C GLU A 638 19.48 -6.25 13.17
N ALA A 639 19.60 -4.93 13.26
CA ALA A 639 18.47 -4.02 13.21
C ALA A 639 17.88 -3.84 11.79
N GLN A 640 18.67 -4.08 10.73
CA GLN A 640 18.25 -3.86 9.34
C GLN A 640 17.07 -4.75 8.94
N ALA A 641 17.13 -6.05 9.21
CA ALA A 641 16.09 -6.99 8.82
C ALA A 641 14.72 -6.68 9.47
N PRO A 642 14.61 -6.46 10.81
CA PRO A 642 13.36 -6.04 11.41
C PRO A 642 12.78 -4.75 10.82
N PHE A 643 13.57 -3.70 10.67
CA PHE A 643 13.06 -2.45 10.11
C PHE A 643 12.66 -2.57 8.64
N ASN A 644 13.40 -3.35 7.85
CA ASN A 644 13.05 -3.66 6.47
C ASN A 644 11.74 -4.46 6.37
N THR A 645 11.52 -5.41 7.30
CA THR A 645 10.25 -6.15 7.41
C THR A 645 9.10 -5.21 7.72
N VAL A 646 9.25 -4.31 8.70
CA VAL A 646 8.22 -3.31 9.03
C VAL A 646 7.97 -2.38 7.84
N TYR A 647 9.00 -1.96 7.12
CA TYR A 647 8.85 -1.18 5.90
C TYR A 647 8.02 -1.94 4.83
N GLY A 648 8.19 -3.24 4.69
CA GLY A 648 7.35 -4.07 3.82
C GLY A 648 5.89 -4.12 4.27
N GLN A 649 5.64 -4.10 5.59
CA GLN A 649 4.29 -4.16 6.16
C GLN A 649 3.55 -2.81 6.09
N VAL A 650 4.24 -1.70 6.27
CA VAL A 650 3.67 -0.35 6.26
C VAL A 650 4.44 0.58 5.30
N PRO A 651 4.39 0.30 3.98
CA PRO A 651 5.25 0.96 2.99
C PRO A 651 4.97 2.46 2.82
N GLY A 652 3.81 2.95 3.24
CA GLY A 652 3.47 4.36 3.24
C GLY A 652 4.06 5.16 4.40
N GLU A 653 4.62 4.49 5.42
CA GLU A 653 5.17 5.14 6.60
C GLU A 653 6.65 5.50 6.45
N LEU A 654 7.03 6.68 6.93
CA LEU A 654 8.42 7.13 6.91
C LEU A 654 9.22 6.61 8.12
N GLY A 655 8.56 6.28 9.22
CA GLY A 655 9.21 5.80 10.43
C GLY A 655 10.13 4.59 10.17
N PRO A 656 9.64 3.52 9.56
CA PRO A 656 10.45 2.33 9.24
C PRO A 656 11.61 2.62 8.27
N LYS A 657 11.37 3.48 7.25
CA LYS A 657 12.42 3.90 6.30
C LYS A 657 13.54 4.65 7.00
N PHE A 658 13.18 5.59 7.86
CA PHE A 658 14.14 6.37 8.64
C PHE A 658 14.97 5.49 9.59
N ALA A 659 14.31 4.57 10.31
CA ALA A 659 14.99 3.66 11.22
C ALA A 659 15.90 2.67 10.46
N LEU A 660 15.44 2.19 9.31
CA LEU A 660 16.26 1.36 8.41
C LEU A 660 17.47 2.15 7.90
N ALA A 661 17.28 3.41 7.51
CA ALA A 661 18.37 4.27 7.07
C ALA A 661 19.44 4.44 8.15
N VAL A 662 19.03 4.66 9.41
CA VAL A 662 19.97 4.72 10.56
C VAL A 662 20.71 3.41 10.75
N ALA A 663 20.01 2.28 10.67
CA ALA A 663 20.62 0.96 10.78
C ALA A 663 21.62 0.67 9.63
N CYS A 664 21.31 1.13 8.42
CA CYS A 664 22.18 1.01 7.24
C CYS A 664 23.40 1.94 7.31
N GLU A 665 23.23 3.20 7.75
CA GLU A 665 24.34 4.14 7.95
C GLU A 665 25.41 3.58 8.88
N ARG A 666 24.96 2.98 9.99
CA ARG A 666 25.85 2.41 11.02
C ARG A 666 26.27 0.97 10.72
N GLY A 667 25.54 0.28 9.84
CA GLY A 667 25.77 -1.10 9.42
C GLY A 667 26.46 -1.24 8.07
N GLU A 668 27.30 -0.27 7.70
CA GLU A 668 28.18 -0.29 6.52
C GLU A 668 27.46 -0.31 5.15
N GLN A 669 26.22 0.24 5.09
CA GLN A 669 25.48 0.43 3.85
C GLN A 669 25.10 1.90 3.61
N PRO A 670 26.09 2.81 3.50
CA PRO A 670 25.82 4.25 3.47
C PRO A 670 25.06 4.71 2.23
N ALA A 671 25.21 4.04 1.09
CA ALA A 671 24.49 4.42 -0.14
C ALA A 671 22.98 4.23 0.02
N LEU A 672 22.55 3.07 0.52
CA LEU A 672 21.15 2.81 0.80
C LEU A 672 20.60 3.71 1.90
N ALA A 673 21.40 3.96 2.94
CA ALA A 673 21.01 4.89 4.01
C ALA A 673 20.75 6.29 3.46
N GLU A 674 21.62 6.79 2.60
CA GLU A 674 21.47 8.11 1.98
C GLU A 674 20.21 8.21 1.13
N GLU A 675 19.89 7.18 0.35
CA GLU A 675 18.65 7.11 -0.45
C GLU A 675 17.41 7.16 0.44
N LEU A 676 17.35 6.36 1.49
CA LEU A 676 16.23 6.33 2.41
C LEU A 676 16.06 7.65 3.19
N PHE A 677 17.18 8.28 3.61
CA PHE A 677 17.14 9.62 4.22
C PHE A 677 16.65 10.68 3.23
N ALA A 678 17.06 10.61 1.96
CA ALA A 678 16.60 11.52 0.92
C ALA A 678 15.08 11.39 0.70
N ILE A 679 14.56 10.17 0.68
CA ILE A 679 13.11 9.91 0.63
C ILE A 679 12.41 10.55 1.83
N CYS A 680 12.89 10.33 3.05
CA CYS A 680 12.30 10.90 4.25
C CYS A 680 12.32 12.44 4.22
N ALA A 681 13.44 13.04 3.84
CA ALA A 681 13.62 14.49 3.78
C ALA A 681 12.74 15.14 2.71
N SER A 682 12.57 14.51 1.54
CA SER A 682 11.76 15.06 0.47
C SER A 682 10.26 14.93 0.73
N THR A 683 9.84 13.92 1.52
CA THR A 683 8.43 13.58 1.69
C THR A 683 7.76 14.33 2.84
N ASP A 684 8.45 14.53 3.98
CA ASP A 684 7.82 15.16 5.16
C ASP A 684 8.77 16.13 5.89
N ALA A 685 8.29 17.34 6.13
CA ALA A 685 9.01 18.40 6.80
C ALA A 685 9.55 18.01 8.20
N ASN A 686 8.86 17.10 8.91
CA ASN A 686 9.28 16.63 10.22
C ASN A 686 10.55 15.74 10.17
N TYR A 687 10.87 15.19 9.01
CA TYR A 687 12.02 14.33 8.81
C TYR A 687 13.22 15.05 8.18
N VAL A 688 13.04 16.28 7.65
CA VAL A 688 14.07 17.00 6.92
C VAL A 688 15.35 17.17 7.75
N THR A 689 15.23 17.69 8.95
CA THR A 689 16.40 18.04 9.77
C THR A 689 17.25 16.83 10.12
N SER A 690 16.65 15.78 10.65
CA SER A 690 17.38 14.57 11.04
C SER A 690 17.99 13.86 9.85
N SER A 691 17.27 13.81 8.71
CA SER A 691 17.76 13.22 7.46
C SER A 691 18.88 14.05 6.84
N ALA A 692 18.77 15.38 6.86
CA ALA A 692 19.80 16.29 6.33
C ALA A 692 21.14 16.12 7.06
N PHE A 693 21.13 16.07 8.39
CA PHE A 693 22.33 15.80 9.18
C PHE A 693 22.92 14.41 8.90
N ALA A 694 22.07 13.39 8.73
CA ALA A 694 22.53 12.05 8.40
C ALA A 694 23.17 12.00 7.01
N MET A 695 22.52 12.57 5.99
CA MET A 695 23.10 12.69 4.63
C MET A 695 24.41 13.48 4.65
N ALA A 696 24.49 14.57 5.42
CA ALA A 696 25.71 15.35 5.57
C ALA A 696 26.85 14.51 6.14
N ARG A 697 26.60 13.70 7.19
CA ARG A 697 27.62 12.80 7.75
C ARG A 697 28.09 11.76 6.74
N ILE A 698 27.16 11.14 6.00
CA ILE A 698 27.47 10.12 4.98
C ILE A 698 28.33 10.73 3.86
N ARG A 699 27.95 11.91 3.37
CA ARG A 699 28.66 12.60 2.28
C ARG A 699 30.03 13.07 2.72
N LEU A 700 30.14 13.64 3.93
CA LEU A 700 31.42 14.06 4.50
C LEU A 700 32.37 12.86 4.66
N ALA A 701 31.90 11.72 5.15
CA ALA A 701 32.71 10.53 5.32
C ALA A 701 33.31 9.98 4.00
N ARG A 702 32.66 10.25 2.86
CA ARG A 702 33.21 9.90 1.54
C ARG A 702 33.94 11.05 0.85
N GLY A 703 34.12 12.19 1.51
CA GLY A 703 34.84 13.36 0.97
C GLY A 703 34.03 14.21 -0.01
N ASP A 704 32.70 14.06 -0.05
CA ASP A 704 31.79 14.87 -0.86
C ASP A 704 31.39 16.13 -0.09
N GLU A 705 32.26 17.14 -0.13
CA GLU A 705 32.04 18.38 0.59
C GLU A 705 30.86 19.18 0.02
N ASP A 706 30.74 19.28 -1.29
CA ASP A 706 29.66 20.02 -1.95
C ASP A 706 28.31 19.37 -1.66
N GLY A 707 28.24 18.05 -1.72
CA GLY A 707 27.07 17.29 -1.32
C GLY A 707 26.73 17.48 0.17
N THR A 708 27.72 17.60 1.04
CA THR A 708 27.55 17.87 2.48
C THR A 708 26.94 19.23 2.71
N LEU A 709 27.47 20.27 2.06
CA LEU A 709 26.93 21.63 2.12
C LEU A 709 25.48 21.69 1.61
N ALA A 710 25.21 21.00 0.48
CA ALA A 710 23.86 20.88 -0.06
C ALA A 710 22.89 20.21 0.92
N ALA A 711 23.34 19.14 1.61
CA ALA A 711 22.51 18.46 2.62
C ALA A 711 22.20 19.36 3.81
N LEU A 712 23.19 20.05 4.35
CA LEU A 712 22.99 20.99 5.48
C LEU A 712 22.06 22.16 5.10
N SER A 713 22.06 22.57 3.83
CA SER A 713 21.20 23.63 3.32
C SER A 713 19.72 23.23 3.22
N LEU A 714 19.40 21.93 3.28
CA LEU A 714 18.00 21.46 3.34
C LEU A 714 17.30 21.81 4.65
N VAL A 715 18.06 22.04 5.74
CA VAL A 715 17.48 22.32 7.06
C VAL A 715 16.76 23.67 7.05
N PRO A 716 15.43 23.71 7.26
CA PRO A 716 14.67 24.94 7.16
C PRO A 716 14.91 25.86 8.36
N ALA A 717 14.81 27.17 8.13
CA ALA A 717 15.01 28.19 9.18
C ALA A 717 14.05 28.07 10.39
N THR A 718 12.92 27.40 10.20
CA THR A 718 11.94 27.11 11.27
C THR A 718 12.32 25.92 12.14
N SER A 719 13.35 25.16 11.76
CA SER A 719 13.80 23.99 12.52
C SER A 719 14.64 24.39 13.72
N ARG A 720 14.52 23.65 14.83
CA ARG A 720 15.40 23.77 16.00
C ARG A 720 16.87 23.45 15.67
N GLY A 721 17.12 22.62 14.68
CA GLY A 721 18.46 22.28 14.22
C GLY A 721 19.06 23.28 13.21
N TYR A 722 18.38 24.38 12.88
CA TYR A 722 18.85 25.33 11.86
C TYR A 722 20.20 25.95 12.22
N SER A 723 20.34 26.45 13.47
CA SER A 723 21.59 27.06 13.94
C SER A 723 22.76 26.06 13.90
N ASP A 724 22.51 24.80 14.28
CA ASP A 724 23.55 23.77 14.22
C ASP A 724 23.94 23.44 12.78
N ALA A 725 22.97 23.39 11.86
CA ALA A 725 23.23 23.18 10.45
C ALA A 725 24.05 24.31 9.83
N ARG A 726 23.70 25.58 10.13
CA ARG A 726 24.47 26.74 9.66
C ARG A 726 25.86 26.79 10.26
N LYS A 727 26.01 26.44 11.53
CA LYS A 727 27.32 26.31 12.17
C LYS A 727 28.19 25.23 11.53
N ALA A 728 27.62 24.07 11.26
CA ALA A 728 28.33 22.98 10.56
C ALA A 728 28.69 23.39 9.12
N HIS A 729 27.79 24.07 8.42
CA HIS A 729 28.00 24.59 7.06
C HIS A 729 29.18 25.60 7.03
N ALA A 730 29.20 26.56 7.94
CA ALA A 730 30.29 27.55 8.05
C ALA A 730 31.64 26.87 8.38
N LYS A 731 31.65 25.93 9.31
CA LYS A 731 32.88 25.20 9.68
C LYS A 731 33.43 24.40 8.51
N LEU A 732 32.58 23.73 7.73
CA LEU A 732 33.04 22.96 6.58
C LEU A 732 33.68 23.86 5.51
N LEU A 733 33.07 25.02 5.24
CA LEU A 733 33.62 26.01 4.32
C LEU A 733 34.97 26.58 4.78
N LEU A 734 35.17 26.74 6.08
CA LEU A 734 36.42 27.19 6.68
C LEU A 734 37.53 26.14 6.62
N GLN A 735 37.17 24.86 6.69
CA GLN A 735 38.10 23.73 6.67
C GLN A 735 38.47 23.28 5.23
N ARG A 736 37.82 23.84 4.22
CA ARG A 736 38.01 23.45 2.84
C ARG A 736 39.40 23.79 2.33
N ASP A 737 40.13 22.79 1.84
CA ASP A 737 41.46 23.00 1.30
C ASP A 737 41.42 23.93 0.09
N GLY A 738 42.20 25.02 0.14
CA GLY A 738 42.22 26.00 -0.94
C GLY A 738 40.99 26.91 -1.00
N GLY A 739 40.26 27.06 0.09
CA GLY A 739 39.04 27.85 0.21
C GLY A 739 39.09 29.19 -0.50
N SER A 740 38.04 29.51 -1.25
CA SER A 740 37.92 30.75 -2.03
C SER A 740 37.31 31.88 -1.19
N MET A 741 37.44 33.13 -1.67
CA MET A 741 36.76 34.27 -1.06
C MET A 741 35.24 34.10 -1.08
N SER A 742 34.71 33.37 -2.06
CA SER A 742 33.26 33.01 -2.13
C SER A 742 32.85 32.07 -1.02
N ASP A 743 33.66 31.05 -0.70
CA ASP A 743 33.41 30.11 0.40
C ASP A 743 33.39 30.85 1.72
N LEU A 744 34.33 31.77 1.95
CA LEU A 744 34.36 32.58 3.15
C LEU A 744 33.18 33.56 3.28
N ALA A 745 32.69 34.10 2.15
CA ALA A 745 31.50 34.92 2.14
C ALA A 745 30.27 34.09 2.50
N SER A 746 30.14 32.89 1.95
CA SER A 746 29.04 31.95 2.29
C SER A 746 29.13 31.47 3.74
N ALA A 747 30.34 31.27 4.28
CA ALA A 747 30.52 30.96 5.70
C ALA A 747 30.08 32.13 6.57
N TRP A 748 30.42 33.37 6.22
CA TRP A 748 29.99 34.57 6.90
C TRP A 748 28.47 34.71 6.92
N GLU A 749 27.81 34.51 5.78
CA GLU A 749 26.35 34.54 5.66
C GLU A 749 25.73 33.48 6.57
N SER A 750 26.25 32.25 6.55
CA SER A 750 25.75 31.14 7.38
C SER A 750 25.85 31.45 8.88
N ILE A 751 26.91 32.12 9.35
CA ILE A 751 27.05 32.52 10.75
C ILE A 751 25.99 33.54 11.12
N HIS A 752 25.71 34.52 10.24
CA HIS A 752 24.76 35.61 10.51
C HIS A 752 23.29 35.19 10.33
N GLU A 753 23.01 34.17 9.52
CA GLU A 753 21.69 33.55 9.43
C GLU A 753 21.36 32.69 10.65
N ALA A 754 22.40 32.16 11.32
CA ALA A 754 22.24 31.29 12.48
C ALA A 754 22.02 32.14 13.75
N SER A 755 21.07 31.74 14.57
CA SER A 755 20.92 32.31 15.94
C SER A 755 21.90 31.65 16.89
N LEU A 756 23.21 31.89 16.66
CA LEU A 756 24.27 31.38 17.50
C LEU A 756 24.40 32.21 18.77
N ASP A 757 24.97 31.60 19.82
CA ASP A 757 25.40 32.37 20.96
C ASP A 757 26.54 33.33 20.54
N PRO A 758 26.64 34.53 21.17
CA PRO A 758 27.56 35.57 20.71
C PRO A 758 29.02 35.14 20.69
N ILE A 759 29.44 34.29 21.63
CA ILE A 759 30.83 33.81 21.71
C ILE A 759 31.12 32.81 20.58
N SER A 760 30.20 31.86 20.31
CA SER A 760 30.35 30.91 19.20
C SER A 760 30.34 31.61 17.84
N ALA A 761 29.46 32.60 17.64
CA ALA A 761 29.43 33.40 16.42
C ALA A 761 30.76 34.16 16.22
N ALA A 762 31.22 34.89 17.23
CA ALA A 762 32.44 35.68 17.15
C ALA A 762 33.71 34.81 16.92
N ASN A 763 33.80 33.63 17.51
CA ASN A 763 34.91 32.72 17.21
C ASN A 763 34.94 32.28 15.72
N LEU A 764 33.81 31.96 15.15
CA LEU A 764 33.73 31.62 13.72
C LEU A 764 33.99 32.85 12.83
N GLU A 765 33.51 34.03 13.23
CA GLU A 765 33.79 35.30 12.54
C GLU A 765 35.28 35.61 12.52
N VAL A 766 36.02 35.39 13.62
CA VAL A 766 37.47 35.52 13.64
C VAL A 766 38.13 34.63 12.59
N GLU A 767 37.78 33.31 12.57
CA GLU A 767 38.35 32.37 11.62
C GLU A 767 38.08 32.80 10.18
N VAL A 768 36.84 33.20 9.85
CA VAL A 768 36.47 33.67 8.51
C VAL A 768 37.26 34.90 8.11
N LEU A 769 37.33 35.92 9.01
CA LEU A 769 38.02 37.18 8.72
C LEU A 769 39.52 37.02 8.64
N GLU A 770 40.15 36.15 9.43
CA GLU A 770 41.55 35.83 9.35
C GLU A 770 41.92 35.19 7.99
N HIS A 771 41.14 34.19 7.59
CA HIS A 771 41.32 33.53 6.28
C HIS A 771 41.08 34.52 5.11
N ALA A 772 40.04 35.36 5.18
CA ALA A 772 39.76 36.35 4.18
C ALA A 772 40.92 37.40 4.08
N LEU A 773 41.43 37.84 5.21
CA LEU A 773 42.58 38.76 5.24
C LEU A 773 43.86 38.11 4.68
N GLN A 774 44.04 36.82 4.92
CA GLN A 774 45.16 36.07 4.35
C GLN A 774 45.07 35.98 2.82
N LEU A 775 43.87 35.67 2.25
CA LEU A 775 43.68 35.63 0.80
C LEU A 775 43.90 36.99 0.14
N VAL A 776 43.46 38.09 0.76
CA VAL A 776 43.68 39.44 0.29
C VAL A 776 45.19 39.76 0.25
N LYS A 777 45.92 39.43 1.35
CA LYS A 777 47.38 39.63 1.42
C LYS A 777 48.16 38.83 0.39
N GLN A 778 47.67 37.65 0.01
CA GLN A 778 48.26 36.80 -1.04
C GLN A 778 47.84 37.19 -2.45
N ASN A 779 47.09 38.28 -2.62
CA ASN A 779 46.50 38.71 -3.91
C ASN A 779 45.63 37.62 -4.58
N LYS A 780 45.06 36.72 -3.82
CA LYS A 780 44.14 35.68 -4.27
C LYS A 780 42.66 36.11 -4.28
N ALA A 781 42.35 37.33 -3.83
CA ALA A 781 41.05 37.91 -3.84
C ALA A 781 40.98 39.10 -4.80
N SER A 782 39.89 39.19 -5.59
CA SER A 782 39.63 40.39 -6.42
C SER A 782 39.25 41.56 -5.51
N SER A 783 39.85 42.72 -5.72
CA SER A 783 39.56 43.95 -4.97
C SER A 783 38.10 44.42 -5.14
N ASN A 784 37.40 43.93 -6.16
CA ASN A 784 35.99 44.21 -6.43
C ASN A 784 35.03 43.18 -5.82
N PHE A 785 35.54 42.09 -5.19
CA PHE A 785 34.72 41.11 -4.55
C PHE A 785 34.10 41.74 -3.29
N LEU A 786 32.76 41.61 -3.14
CA LEU A 786 32.05 42.08 -1.96
C LEU A 786 32.04 40.99 -0.90
N PHE A 787 32.61 41.31 0.27
CA PHE A 787 32.56 40.50 1.46
C PHE A 787 31.79 41.24 2.55
N ALA A 788 30.76 40.65 3.10
CA ALA A 788 29.88 41.28 4.07
C ALA A 788 29.37 42.68 3.61
N GLY A 789 29.02 42.79 2.33
CA GLY A 789 28.51 44.00 1.70
C GLY A 789 29.56 45.10 1.39
N GLU A 790 30.84 44.83 1.66
CA GLU A 790 31.93 45.77 1.39
C GLU A 790 33.04 45.11 0.53
N PRO A 791 33.82 45.91 -0.25
CA PRO A 791 34.94 45.37 -1.01
C PRO A 791 35.94 44.64 -0.09
N ALA A 792 36.30 43.41 -0.48
CA ALA A 792 37.25 42.56 0.27
C ALA A 792 38.68 43.13 0.23
N THR A 793 38.94 44.10 1.05
CA THR A 793 40.27 44.74 1.13
C THR A 793 40.79 44.73 2.59
N GLU A 794 42.10 44.80 2.77
CA GLU A 794 42.70 44.96 4.10
C GLU A 794 42.08 46.16 4.86
N ARG A 795 41.72 47.20 4.15
CA ARG A 795 41.12 48.41 4.72
C ARG A 795 39.78 48.10 5.40
N ASN A 796 38.98 47.21 4.85
CA ASN A 796 37.64 46.91 5.34
C ASN A 796 37.64 45.71 6.27
N LEU A 797 38.50 44.69 6.03
CA LEU A 797 38.52 43.47 6.83
C LEU A 797 39.16 43.67 8.21
N ARG A 798 40.30 44.43 8.30
CA ARG A 798 41.01 44.63 9.57
C ARG A 798 40.13 45.28 10.67
N PRO A 799 39.36 46.32 10.43
CA PRO A 799 38.51 46.91 11.50
C PRO A 799 37.41 45.95 11.96
N LYS A 800 36.90 45.12 11.05
CA LYS A 800 35.91 44.11 11.42
C LYS A 800 36.53 43.06 12.35
N LEU A 801 37.70 42.52 12.01
CA LEU A 801 38.41 41.55 12.81
C LEU A 801 38.88 42.13 14.16
N GLU A 802 39.39 43.37 14.19
CA GLU A 802 39.75 44.08 15.43
C GLU A 802 38.53 44.17 16.37
N LYS A 803 37.36 44.55 15.84
CA LYS A 803 36.14 44.67 16.62
C LYS A 803 35.72 43.31 17.19
N VAL A 804 35.72 42.23 16.43
CA VAL A 804 35.34 40.91 16.93
C VAL A 804 36.29 40.42 18.03
N TYR A 805 37.60 40.64 17.90
CA TYR A 805 38.55 40.34 18.99
C TYR A 805 38.28 41.13 20.28
N ARG A 806 37.88 42.38 20.14
CA ARG A 806 37.52 43.21 21.32
C ARG A 806 36.21 42.75 21.96
N ASP A 807 35.25 42.38 21.19
CA ASP A 807 33.99 41.82 21.65
C ASP A 807 34.21 40.50 22.43
N LEU A 808 35.02 39.60 21.88
CA LEU A 808 35.44 38.35 22.56
C LEU A 808 36.20 38.65 23.86
N ALA A 809 37.15 39.61 23.85
CA ALA A 809 37.86 40.02 25.06
C ALA A 809 36.94 40.58 26.15
N MET A 810 35.90 41.28 25.77
CA MET A 810 34.88 41.81 26.70
C MET A 810 34.06 40.69 27.34
N TRP A 811 33.79 39.62 26.61
CA TRP A 811 32.98 38.48 27.11
C TRP A 811 33.81 37.41 27.81
N SER A 812 35.17 37.40 27.63
CA SER A 812 36.03 36.43 28.29
C SER A 812 36.07 36.66 29.81
N ARG A 813 35.89 35.56 30.55
CA ARG A 813 35.99 35.55 32.04
C ARG A 813 37.41 35.28 32.50
N ASP A 814 38.28 34.80 31.65
CA ASP A 814 39.68 34.51 31.92
C ASP A 814 40.53 35.72 31.58
N ASP A 815 41.33 36.20 32.53
CA ASP A 815 42.21 37.36 32.39
C ASP A 815 43.41 37.14 31.46
N GLU A 816 43.87 35.92 31.33
CA GLU A 816 44.91 35.56 30.38
C GLU A 816 44.41 35.55 28.96
N GLU A 817 43.28 34.90 28.72
CA GLU A 817 42.58 34.89 27.44
C GLU A 817 42.18 36.32 27.01
N ARG A 818 41.65 37.09 27.93
CA ARG A 818 41.30 38.50 27.64
C ARG A 818 42.51 39.30 27.17
N ARG A 819 43.68 39.18 27.86
CA ARG A 819 44.93 39.86 27.46
C ARG A 819 45.40 39.40 26.09
N ARG A 820 45.30 38.08 25.77
CA ARG A 820 45.63 37.52 24.48
C ARG A 820 44.77 38.11 23.37
N LEU A 821 43.45 38.16 23.55
CA LEU A 821 42.52 38.70 22.57
C LEU A 821 42.71 40.20 22.34
N ILE A 822 43.01 40.99 23.39
CA ILE A 822 43.37 42.42 23.27
C ILE A 822 44.66 42.56 22.44
N THR A 823 45.66 41.74 22.69
CA THR A 823 46.92 41.78 21.93
C THR A 823 46.68 41.45 20.43
N GLN A 824 45.83 40.46 20.11
CA GLN A 824 45.42 40.13 18.74
C GLN A 824 44.64 41.28 18.09
N ALA A 825 43.75 41.93 18.80
CA ALA A 825 43.04 43.10 18.32
C ALA A 825 44.02 44.23 17.93
N ASP A 826 45.00 44.54 18.85
CA ASP A 826 46.00 45.59 18.62
C ASP A 826 46.93 45.25 17.45
N GLN A 827 47.34 44.02 17.27
CA GLN A 827 48.16 43.58 16.12
C GLN A 827 47.34 43.65 14.80
N THR A 828 46.04 43.46 14.85
CA THR A 828 45.16 43.58 13.70
C THR A 828 44.90 45.02 13.29
N ARG A 829 44.98 45.93 14.23
CA ARG A 829 44.74 47.36 14.03
C ARG A 829 45.66 47.97 12.99
N ARG A 830 45.12 48.79 12.12
CA ARG A 830 45.91 49.54 11.14
C ARG A 830 46.44 50.81 11.81
N TRP A 831 47.76 50.88 12.04
CA TRP A 831 48.36 52.09 12.49
C TRP A 831 48.46 53.08 11.32
N SER A 832 47.74 54.20 11.36
CA SER A 832 47.99 55.35 10.49
C SER A 832 48.83 56.37 11.24
N LEU A 833 49.92 56.80 10.62
CA LEU A 833 50.79 57.89 11.16
C LEU A 833 50.15 59.30 10.92
N LEU A 834 48.83 59.42 10.91
CA LEU A 834 48.07 60.67 10.91
C LEU A 834 46.93 60.57 11.83
#